data_a44b3f9d09d71cad7c94df2e388aa708
#
_entry.id   a44b3f9d09d71cad7c94df2e388aa708
#
_cell.length_a   1.000
_cell.length_b   1.000
_cell.length_c   1.000
_cell.angle_alpha   90.00
_cell.angle_beta   90.00
_cell.angle_gamma   90.00
#
_symmetry.space_group_name_H-M   'P 1'
#
loop_
_entity.id
_entity.type
_entity.pdbx_description
1 polymer ?
#
loop_
_entity_poly.entity_id
_entity_poly.type
_entity_poly.pdbx_seq_one_letter_code
_entity_poly.pdbx_strand_id
1 'polypeptide(L)'
;MKNIFVLVFSLLIASGATAQFNQAWKGKKCAVVLTYDDAINEHLDNAVPVLDSLGLKATFYITGFSPSMQTRLNDWKKVAAKGHELGNHTLYHPCNGGPGREWVPKEYELDHYSIRRIVDETRTNNVLLQAMDGKTKRTFAYTCGEMKIGDSSFINAMKNDFVAARAVRNEMHTIDKIDLYNTDCYMVNNNTADEMMAWVKKAEETGSLLVILFHGVGGGNSLNVALDEHRRFLSFLKQNEKDIWIAPMIDVAEHVKEWQERDRQSKALQKATSEDHKNMLAQLKITSLRPGPSGNPAAPNAANADESKASPYTSLPDPLLLKNGKIVTSAAVWWKKRRPEIVSDFENEVYGIVPKNTPKVNWEVTSTTDTIIGGIAAVTKNLIGHVDNSMYPAISVNIQLNYTAPKNIVSPVPVIIEYGFIFPSGFRMPAAPAGTTPQKSGVQQALEKGWAFAVIVPTSYQADNGAGLTEGIIGLCNKGQRRKPDDWGTLRAWAWGASRAIDYFETDKNIDTKKVVIEGLSRYGKAALVTMAFEPRIAIGFIGSSGAGGAKILRRVYGEQVENLASSGEYHWFAGNFIKYAGPLTPNDLPVDAHELVALCAPRPVFISSGTPEVEGKWLDIKGMFLGGVYAGSVYTLLGKKDLGVTAFPTGQISILDGEIAFRQHEGGHTVTPNWPYFLNYAQRYFK
;
A
#
# COMPACT_ATOMS: atom_id res chain seq x y z
N MET A 1 -1.08 -14.64 -12.05
CA MET A 1 -2.03 -13.55 -11.78
C MET A 1 -2.42 -13.43 -10.27
N LYS A 2 -1.51 -13.72 -9.31
CA LYS A 2 -1.81 -13.67 -7.87
C LYS A 2 -1.06 -12.60 -7.07
N ASN A 3 -0.17 -11.81 -7.68
CA ASN A 3 0.74 -10.90 -6.94
C ASN A 3 0.51 -9.39 -7.16
N ILE A 4 -0.64 -8.95 -7.69
CA ILE A 4 -0.85 -7.53 -8.06
C ILE A 4 -1.54 -6.70 -6.97
N PHE A 5 -2.08 -7.31 -5.89
CA PHE A 5 -2.91 -6.59 -4.90
C PHE A 5 -2.17 -5.97 -3.70
N VAL A 6 -0.86 -6.16 -3.55
CA VAL A 6 -0.11 -5.73 -2.34
C VAL A 6 0.34 -4.26 -2.37
N LEU A 7 0.24 -3.55 -3.49
CA LEU A 7 1.02 -2.32 -3.73
C LEU A 7 0.31 -0.98 -3.46
N VAL A 8 -0.95 -0.96 -3.11
CA VAL A 8 -1.69 0.32 -2.86
C VAL A 8 -1.64 0.76 -1.38
N PHE A 9 -1.11 -0.06 -0.46
CA PHE A 9 -1.29 0.14 0.99
C PHE A 9 -0.10 0.78 1.73
N SER A 10 1.02 1.09 1.08
CA SER A 10 2.19 1.69 1.77
C SER A 10 2.08 3.20 2.01
N LEU A 11 0.98 3.85 1.69
CA LEU A 11 0.81 5.31 1.83
C LEU A 11 0.19 5.75 3.18
N LEU A 12 -0.11 4.84 4.10
CA LEU A 12 -0.89 5.14 5.32
C LEU A 12 -0.34 4.50 6.61
N ILE A 13 0.96 4.43 6.81
CA ILE A 13 1.50 4.04 8.12
C ILE A 13 2.07 5.27 8.83
N ALA A 14 1.18 6.17 9.25
CA ALA A 14 1.48 7.23 10.23
C ALA A 14 0.24 7.76 10.95
N SER A 15 -0.78 6.93 11.20
CA SER A 15 -1.85 7.28 12.12
C SER A 15 -2.32 6.01 12.83
N GLY A 16 -2.03 5.97 14.11
CA GLY A 16 -2.15 4.81 14.99
C GLY A 16 -3.52 4.13 15.04
N ALA A 17 -3.66 3.18 15.92
CA ALA A 17 -4.76 2.23 16.18
C ALA A 17 -6.21 2.60 15.75
N THR A 18 -6.59 3.86 15.69
CA THR A 18 -7.91 4.33 15.23
C THR A 18 -8.14 4.18 13.72
N ALA A 19 -7.10 4.28 12.89
CA ALA A 19 -7.23 4.07 11.44
C ALA A 19 -7.37 2.57 11.09
N GLN A 20 -6.81 1.69 11.90
CA GLN A 20 -6.89 0.23 11.73
C GLN A 20 -8.31 -0.29 12.02
N PHE A 21 -9.01 0.28 13.00
CA PHE A 21 -10.41 -0.03 13.29
C PHE A 21 -11.36 0.36 12.14
N ASN A 22 -11.16 1.49 11.49
CA ASN A 22 -12.00 1.94 10.37
C ASN A 22 -11.86 1.10 9.09
N GLN A 23 -10.83 0.27 8.97
CA GLN A 23 -10.63 -0.60 7.79
C GLN A 23 -11.12 -2.03 8.00
N ALA A 24 -11.30 -2.48 9.23
CA ALA A 24 -11.70 -3.84 9.55
C ALA A 24 -13.04 -4.23 8.91
N TRP A 25 -14.04 -3.35 8.94
CA TRP A 25 -15.40 -3.60 8.47
C TRP A 25 -15.84 -2.63 7.36
N LYS A 26 -15.00 -2.42 6.35
CA LYS A 26 -15.29 -1.52 5.20
C LYS A 26 -15.69 -0.10 5.62
N GLY A 27 -15.07 0.43 6.68
CA GLY A 27 -15.37 1.77 7.22
C GLY A 27 -16.56 1.81 8.19
N LYS A 28 -17.13 0.66 8.56
CA LYS A 28 -18.18 0.53 9.55
C LYS A 28 -17.61 0.16 10.92
N LYS A 29 -18.41 0.31 11.97
CA LYS A 29 -18.00 -0.01 13.34
C LYS A 29 -17.95 -1.52 13.59
N CYS A 30 -18.90 -2.28 13.03
CA CYS A 30 -19.00 -3.72 13.18
C CYS A 30 -19.61 -4.36 11.93
N ALA A 31 -19.63 -5.69 11.89
CA ALA A 31 -20.41 -6.45 10.91
C ALA A 31 -21.51 -7.26 11.61
N VAL A 32 -22.67 -7.35 10.97
CA VAL A 32 -23.81 -8.18 11.42
C VAL A 32 -24.23 -9.12 10.30
N VAL A 33 -24.30 -10.40 10.62
CA VAL A 33 -24.76 -11.45 9.71
C VAL A 33 -26.05 -12.06 10.27
N LEU A 34 -27.07 -12.10 9.43
CA LEU A 34 -28.35 -12.76 9.75
C LEU A 34 -28.35 -14.14 9.15
N THR A 35 -28.51 -15.17 9.96
CA THR A 35 -28.55 -16.58 9.52
C THR A 35 -29.85 -17.25 9.94
N TYR A 36 -30.41 -18.08 9.06
CA TYR A 36 -31.65 -18.81 9.25
C TYR A 36 -31.42 -20.30 8.94
N ASP A 37 -31.63 -21.19 9.89
CA ASP A 37 -31.36 -22.62 9.76
C ASP A 37 -32.60 -23.44 9.39
N ASP A 38 -32.40 -24.67 8.86
CA ASP A 38 -33.35 -25.72 8.58
C ASP A 38 -34.19 -25.56 7.31
N ALA A 39 -34.19 -24.42 6.64
CA ALA A 39 -35.00 -24.15 5.47
C ALA A 39 -36.53 -24.45 5.71
N ILE A 40 -37.14 -23.81 6.70
CA ILE A 40 -38.54 -23.97 7.04
C ILE A 40 -39.44 -23.01 6.22
N ASN A 41 -40.76 -23.28 6.16
CA ASN A 41 -41.70 -22.45 5.40
C ASN A 41 -41.80 -21.02 5.90
N GLU A 42 -41.70 -20.78 7.20
CA GLU A 42 -41.77 -19.48 7.86
C GLU A 42 -40.64 -18.55 7.42
N HIS A 43 -39.51 -19.09 6.96
CA HIS A 43 -38.46 -18.28 6.34
C HIS A 43 -38.94 -17.65 5.04
N LEU A 44 -39.62 -18.41 4.18
CA LEU A 44 -40.14 -17.95 2.90
C LEU A 44 -41.34 -17.00 3.07
N ASP A 45 -42.19 -17.27 4.09
CA ASP A 45 -43.48 -16.58 4.27
C ASP A 45 -43.35 -15.35 5.18
N ASN A 46 -42.43 -15.36 6.15
CA ASN A 46 -42.27 -14.32 7.18
C ASN A 46 -40.95 -13.56 7.09
N ALA A 47 -39.80 -14.27 7.03
CA ALA A 47 -38.48 -13.62 7.08
C ALA A 47 -38.08 -12.92 5.75
N VAL A 48 -38.14 -13.65 4.63
CA VAL A 48 -37.73 -13.15 3.31
C VAL A 48 -38.52 -11.89 2.88
N PRO A 49 -39.85 -11.82 3.02
CA PRO A 49 -40.58 -10.62 2.64
C PRO A 49 -40.14 -9.36 3.42
N VAL A 50 -39.82 -9.49 4.71
CA VAL A 50 -39.34 -8.36 5.53
C VAL A 50 -37.92 -7.95 5.14
N LEU A 51 -37.00 -8.93 4.98
CA LEU A 51 -35.64 -8.67 4.51
C LEU A 51 -35.63 -7.95 3.16
N ASP A 52 -36.43 -8.42 2.20
CA ASP A 52 -36.55 -7.84 0.87
C ASP A 52 -37.09 -6.41 0.90
N SER A 53 -38.14 -6.17 1.71
CA SER A 53 -38.77 -4.85 1.83
C SER A 53 -37.79 -3.80 2.38
N LEU A 54 -36.85 -4.22 3.23
CA LEU A 54 -35.83 -3.37 3.82
C LEU A 54 -34.53 -3.35 3.00
N GLY A 55 -34.42 -4.16 1.94
CA GLY A 55 -33.20 -4.29 1.13
C GLY A 55 -32.04 -4.98 1.87
N LEU A 56 -32.31 -5.68 2.97
CA LEU A 56 -31.33 -6.45 3.73
C LEU A 56 -31.09 -7.81 3.09
N LYS A 57 -29.87 -8.35 3.25
CA LYS A 57 -29.51 -9.68 2.77
C LYS A 57 -29.08 -10.57 3.93
N ALA A 58 -29.36 -11.85 3.82
CA ALA A 58 -29.14 -12.86 4.85
C ALA A 58 -28.62 -14.16 4.25
N THR A 59 -28.20 -15.08 5.10
CA THR A 59 -27.84 -16.44 4.76
C THR A 59 -28.91 -17.39 5.27
N PHE A 60 -29.42 -18.23 4.38
CA PHE A 60 -30.30 -19.35 4.72
C PHE A 60 -29.51 -20.64 4.62
N TYR A 61 -29.32 -21.30 5.74
CA TYR A 61 -28.66 -22.60 5.79
C TYR A 61 -29.66 -23.70 5.49
N ILE A 62 -29.51 -24.26 4.32
CA ILE A 62 -30.50 -25.13 3.68
C ILE A 62 -30.20 -26.60 4.05
N THR A 63 -31.13 -27.23 4.79
CA THR A 63 -31.23 -28.67 4.89
C THR A 63 -31.88 -29.21 3.61
N GLY A 64 -31.10 -29.91 2.79
CA GLY A 64 -31.50 -30.25 1.41
C GLY A 64 -32.75 -31.10 1.29
N PHE A 65 -33.08 -31.90 2.29
CA PHE A 65 -34.26 -32.76 2.33
C PHE A 65 -35.39 -32.19 3.21
N SER A 66 -35.38 -30.90 3.53
CA SER A 66 -36.47 -30.26 4.29
C SER A 66 -37.79 -30.27 3.52
N PRO A 67 -38.96 -30.23 4.20
CA PRO A 67 -40.25 -30.16 3.53
C PRO A 67 -40.41 -28.97 2.57
N SER A 68 -39.88 -27.82 2.91
CA SER A 68 -39.93 -26.63 2.03
C SER A 68 -39.09 -26.82 0.78
N MET A 69 -37.95 -27.49 0.86
CA MET A 69 -37.12 -27.82 -0.30
C MET A 69 -37.83 -28.77 -1.25
N GLN A 70 -38.57 -29.72 -0.73
CA GLN A 70 -39.32 -30.70 -1.53
C GLN A 70 -40.52 -30.04 -2.23
N THR A 71 -41.19 -29.10 -1.59
CA THR A 71 -42.49 -28.53 -2.09
C THR A 71 -42.34 -27.12 -2.66
N ARG A 72 -41.32 -26.34 -2.29
CA ARG A 72 -41.16 -24.93 -2.61
C ARG A 72 -39.78 -24.57 -3.18
N LEU A 73 -39.17 -25.50 -3.93
CA LEU A 73 -37.83 -25.33 -4.53
C LEU A 73 -37.70 -24.04 -5.33
N ASN A 74 -38.75 -23.66 -6.09
CA ASN A 74 -38.74 -22.46 -6.90
C ASN A 74 -38.77 -21.16 -6.07
N ASP A 75 -39.29 -21.19 -4.87
CA ASP A 75 -39.27 -20.02 -3.98
C ASP A 75 -37.86 -19.82 -3.45
N TRP A 76 -37.15 -20.89 -3.08
CA TRP A 76 -35.74 -20.83 -2.70
C TRP A 76 -34.84 -20.32 -3.85
N LYS A 77 -35.11 -20.70 -5.11
CA LYS A 77 -34.41 -20.12 -6.27
C LYS A 77 -34.62 -18.60 -6.36
N LYS A 78 -35.84 -18.12 -6.08
CA LYS A 78 -36.15 -16.67 -6.06
C LYS A 78 -35.37 -15.96 -4.92
N VAL A 79 -35.26 -16.59 -3.74
CA VAL A 79 -34.47 -16.09 -2.60
C VAL A 79 -33.02 -15.88 -3.02
N ALA A 80 -32.40 -16.89 -3.65
CA ALA A 80 -31.04 -16.79 -4.17
C ALA A 80 -30.88 -15.68 -5.24
N ALA A 81 -31.84 -15.59 -6.18
CA ALA A 81 -31.85 -14.58 -7.25
C ALA A 81 -31.94 -13.14 -6.70
N LYS A 82 -32.51 -12.94 -5.52
CA LYS A 82 -32.59 -11.66 -4.82
C LYS A 82 -31.31 -11.31 -4.04
N GLY A 83 -30.28 -12.17 -4.07
CA GLY A 83 -28.98 -11.92 -3.47
C GLY A 83 -28.82 -12.40 -2.04
N HIS A 84 -29.73 -13.22 -1.52
CA HIS A 84 -29.49 -13.97 -0.29
C HIS A 84 -28.53 -15.13 -0.57
N GLU A 85 -27.81 -15.58 0.45
CA GLU A 85 -27.01 -16.79 0.37
C GLU A 85 -27.84 -18.03 0.71
N LEU A 86 -27.72 -19.06 -0.10
CA LEU A 86 -28.13 -20.43 0.27
C LEU A 86 -26.89 -21.16 0.81
N GLY A 87 -26.67 -21.11 2.11
CA GLY A 87 -25.62 -21.85 2.80
C GLY A 87 -25.99 -23.32 2.95
N ASN A 88 -25.01 -24.16 3.26
CA ASN A 88 -25.21 -25.60 3.39
C ASN A 88 -25.46 -25.99 4.86
N HIS A 89 -26.52 -26.76 5.11
CA HIS A 89 -26.88 -27.32 6.41
C HIS A 89 -27.09 -28.84 6.32
N THR A 90 -26.21 -29.51 5.56
CA THR A 90 -26.28 -30.94 5.21
C THR A 90 -27.55 -31.31 4.40
N LEU A 91 -27.66 -32.56 4.01
CA LEU A 91 -28.86 -33.05 3.30
C LEU A 91 -29.98 -33.48 4.26
N TYR A 92 -29.64 -34.15 5.34
CA TYR A 92 -30.61 -34.80 6.26
C TYR A 92 -30.56 -34.27 7.70
N HIS A 93 -29.75 -33.23 7.99
CA HIS A 93 -29.63 -32.64 9.32
C HIS A 93 -29.22 -33.64 10.41
N PRO A 94 -28.10 -34.40 10.26
CA PRO A 94 -27.69 -35.35 11.26
C PRO A 94 -27.26 -34.65 12.56
N CYS A 95 -27.72 -35.17 13.69
CA CYS A 95 -27.38 -34.74 15.05
C CYS A 95 -27.07 -35.96 15.92
N ASN A 96 -26.28 -35.80 16.99
CA ASN A 96 -26.08 -36.85 17.93
C ASN A 96 -27.42 -37.26 18.59
N GLY A 97 -27.65 -38.53 18.76
CA GLY A 97 -28.80 -39.05 19.50
C GLY A 97 -28.70 -38.83 21.01
N GLY A 98 -29.70 -39.29 21.75
CA GLY A 98 -29.68 -39.28 23.21
C GLY A 98 -30.88 -38.57 23.87
N PRO A 99 -30.87 -38.45 25.21
CA PRO A 99 -31.97 -37.84 25.97
C PRO A 99 -32.23 -36.38 25.54
N GLY A 100 -33.52 -36.08 25.27
CA GLY A 100 -33.95 -34.75 24.78
C GLY A 100 -33.77 -34.54 23.26
N ARG A 101 -33.33 -35.61 22.54
CA ARG A 101 -33.16 -35.59 21.07
C ARG A 101 -33.88 -36.78 20.40
N GLU A 102 -34.98 -37.26 21.01
CA GLU A 102 -35.81 -38.34 20.50
C GLU A 102 -36.45 -38.03 19.14
N TRP A 103 -36.41 -36.79 18.74
CA TRP A 103 -36.86 -36.28 17.44
C TRP A 103 -35.87 -36.61 16.30
N VAL A 104 -34.60 -36.98 16.63
CA VAL A 104 -33.59 -37.38 15.62
C VAL A 104 -33.86 -38.80 15.19
N PRO A 105 -34.16 -39.07 13.90
CA PRO A 105 -34.32 -40.45 13.43
C PRO A 105 -33.00 -41.22 13.57
N LYS A 106 -33.07 -42.46 13.96
CA LYS A 106 -31.87 -43.29 14.22
C LYS A 106 -30.91 -43.38 13.03
N GLU A 107 -31.45 -43.37 11.80
CA GLU A 107 -30.67 -43.39 10.58
C GLU A 107 -29.88 -42.07 10.34
N TYR A 108 -30.26 -40.98 11.03
CA TYR A 108 -29.60 -39.68 10.97
C TYR A 108 -28.89 -39.32 12.28
N GLU A 109 -28.76 -40.23 13.22
CA GLU A 109 -27.93 -40.04 14.40
C GLU A 109 -26.46 -39.93 13.98
N LEU A 110 -25.82 -38.77 14.26
CA LEU A 110 -24.47 -38.48 13.84
C LEU A 110 -23.42 -39.45 14.42
N ASP A 111 -23.70 -39.98 15.61
CA ASP A 111 -22.89 -41.02 16.26
C ASP A 111 -22.72 -42.29 15.43
N HIS A 112 -23.66 -42.54 14.53
CA HIS A 112 -23.65 -43.69 13.61
C HIS A 112 -23.06 -43.35 12.24
N TYR A 113 -22.62 -42.06 12.02
CA TYR A 113 -22.01 -41.67 10.77
C TYR A 113 -20.53 -41.99 10.73
N SER A 114 -20.00 -42.22 9.55
CA SER A 114 -18.57 -42.12 9.26
C SER A 114 -18.25 -40.70 8.76
N ILE A 115 -16.99 -40.29 8.90
CA ILE A 115 -16.50 -39.04 8.30
C ILE A 115 -16.82 -39.00 6.80
N ARG A 116 -16.69 -40.14 6.10
CA ARG A 116 -17.01 -40.20 4.67
C ARG A 116 -18.49 -39.91 4.41
N ARG A 117 -19.39 -40.48 5.22
CA ARG A 117 -20.84 -40.29 5.01
C ARG A 117 -21.23 -38.82 5.16
N ILE A 118 -20.79 -38.12 6.23
CA ILE A 118 -21.11 -36.70 6.42
C ILE A 118 -20.53 -35.83 5.30
N VAL A 119 -19.31 -36.15 4.82
CA VAL A 119 -18.67 -35.44 3.71
C VAL A 119 -19.44 -35.63 2.41
N ASP A 120 -19.77 -36.88 2.06
CA ASP A 120 -20.51 -37.21 0.82
C ASP A 120 -21.91 -36.58 0.83
N GLU A 121 -22.59 -36.60 1.98
CA GLU A 121 -23.89 -35.96 2.18
C GLU A 121 -23.82 -34.43 2.01
N THR A 122 -22.87 -33.82 2.66
CA THR A 122 -22.66 -32.37 2.59
C THR A 122 -22.28 -31.90 1.17
N ARG A 123 -21.42 -32.65 0.47
CA ARG A 123 -21.07 -32.38 -0.92
C ARG A 123 -22.26 -32.60 -1.86
N THR A 124 -23.10 -33.59 -1.62
CA THR A 124 -24.34 -33.79 -2.39
C THR A 124 -25.28 -32.60 -2.24
N ASN A 125 -25.43 -32.06 -1.03
CA ASN A 125 -26.19 -30.84 -0.81
C ASN A 125 -25.59 -29.63 -1.52
N ASN A 126 -24.25 -29.47 -1.58
CA ASN A 126 -23.60 -28.46 -2.37
C ASN A 126 -23.96 -28.53 -3.86
N VAL A 127 -24.02 -29.76 -4.43
CA VAL A 127 -24.43 -29.94 -5.84
C VAL A 127 -25.89 -29.53 -6.05
N LEU A 128 -26.79 -29.88 -5.12
CA LEU A 128 -28.20 -29.48 -5.14
C LEU A 128 -28.32 -27.93 -5.13
N LEU A 129 -27.64 -27.28 -4.21
CA LEU A 129 -27.66 -25.83 -4.06
C LEU A 129 -27.05 -25.12 -5.28
N GLN A 130 -25.96 -25.65 -5.84
CA GLN A 130 -25.36 -25.13 -7.09
C GLN A 130 -26.32 -25.25 -8.27
N ALA A 131 -27.10 -26.31 -8.37
CA ALA A 131 -28.13 -26.43 -9.42
C ALA A 131 -29.28 -25.42 -9.25
N MET A 132 -29.45 -24.85 -8.05
CA MET A 132 -30.46 -23.83 -7.77
C MET A 132 -30.00 -22.41 -8.08
N ASP A 133 -28.75 -22.06 -7.72
CA ASP A 133 -28.25 -20.67 -7.75
C ASP A 133 -26.98 -20.46 -8.62
N GLY A 134 -26.40 -21.54 -9.17
CA GLY A 134 -25.19 -21.50 -9.99
C GLY A 134 -23.90 -21.22 -9.24
N LYS A 135 -23.93 -21.05 -7.91
CA LYS A 135 -22.77 -20.67 -7.12
C LYS A 135 -21.97 -21.90 -6.65
N THR A 136 -20.64 -21.80 -6.73
CA THR A 136 -19.71 -22.86 -6.29
C THR A 136 -19.13 -22.62 -4.90
N LYS A 137 -19.10 -21.35 -4.44
CA LYS A 137 -18.63 -20.98 -3.11
C LYS A 137 -19.80 -20.89 -2.15
N ARG A 138 -19.64 -21.43 -0.94
CA ARG A 138 -20.69 -21.47 0.09
C ARG A 138 -20.10 -21.39 1.48
N THR A 139 -20.97 -21.07 2.44
CA THR A 139 -20.71 -21.30 3.87
C THR A 139 -21.49 -22.50 4.37
N PHE A 140 -21.05 -23.05 5.50
CA PHE A 140 -21.63 -24.22 6.15
C PHE A 140 -22.13 -23.84 7.54
N ALA A 141 -23.19 -24.46 8.02
CA ALA A 141 -23.57 -24.42 9.42
C ALA A 141 -23.59 -25.85 9.98
N TYR A 142 -22.96 -26.03 11.14
CA TYR A 142 -22.96 -27.30 11.82
C TYR A 142 -24.35 -27.64 12.36
N THR A 143 -24.90 -28.78 11.95
CA THR A 143 -26.19 -29.26 12.48
C THR A 143 -26.08 -29.55 13.97
N CYS A 144 -27.03 -29.01 14.75
CA CYS A 144 -27.00 -29.04 16.22
C CYS A 144 -25.69 -28.49 16.86
N GLY A 145 -24.87 -27.77 16.10
CA GLY A 145 -23.56 -27.26 16.53
C GLY A 145 -22.48 -28.36 16.66
N GLU A 146 -22.70 -29.52 16.13
CA GLU A 146 -21.80 -30.65 16.28
C GLU A 146 -20.73 -30.66 15.21
N MET A 147 -19.48 -30.71 15.63
CA MET A 147 -18.29 -30.57 14.79
C MET A 147 -17.49 -31.86 14.65
N LYS A 148 -17.85 -32.92 15.38
CA LYS A 148 -17.08 -34.13 15.46
C LYS A 148 -17.99 -35.38 15.31
N ILE A 149 -17.39 -36.47 14.85
CA ILE A 149 -17.89 -37.82 14.93
C ILE A 149 -16.88 -38.61 15.74
N GLY A 150 -17.29 -39.05 16.94
CA GLY A 150 -16.33 -39.51 17.95
C GLY A 150 -15.32 -38.41 18.28
N ASP A 151 -14.02 -38.72 18.26
CA ASP A 151 -12.96 -37.77 18.55
C ASP A 151 -12.49 -36.94 17.31
N SER A 152 -13.00 -37.28 16.14
CA SER A 152 -12.51 -36.71 14.87
C SER A 152 -13.37 -35.56 14.37
N SER A 153 -12.77 -34.41 14.13
CA SER A 153 -13.43 -33.25 13.47
C SER A 153 -13.60 -33.51 11.97
N PHE A 154 -14.84 -33.53 11.49
CA PHE A 154 -15.12 -33.75 10.07
C PHE A 154 -14.89 -32.55 9.19
N ILE A 155 -14.84 -31.33 9.75
CA ILE A 155 -14.56 -30.12 8.94
C ILE A 155 -13.18 -30.15 8.26
N ASN A 156 -12.21 -30.85 8.87
CA ASN A 156 -10.88 -30.99 8.26
C ASN A 156 -10.91 -31.69 6.90
N ALA A 157 -11.89 -32.58 6.67
CA ALA A 157 -12.11 -33.24 5.37
C ALA A 157 -12.86 -32.33 4.35
N MET A 158 -13.46 -31.20 4.80
CA MET A 158 -14.32 -30.34 4.00
C MET A 158 -13.86 -28.89 3.93
N LYS A 159 -12.72 -28.50 4.54
CA LYS A 159 -12.23 -27.12 4.55
C LYS A 159 -12.13 -26.46 3.16
N ASN A 160 -11.83 -27.25 2.14
CA ASN A 160 -11.73 -26.74 0.77
C ASN A 160 -13.08 -26.60 0.08
N ASP A 161 -14.14 -27.16 0.63
CA ASP A 161 -15.49 -27.12 0.06
C ASP A 161 -16.26 -25.85 0.52
N PHE A 162 -15.79 -25.18 1.59
CA PHE A 162 -16.46 -24.03 2.21
C PHE A 162 -15.52 -22.85 2.47
N VAL A 163 -16.08 -21.64 2.42
CA VAL A 163 -15.35 -20.41 2.80
C VAL A 163 -15.32 -20.26 4.32
N ALA A 164 -16.40 -20.63 5.00
CA ALA A 164 -16.51 -20.60 6.46
C ALA A 164 -17.54 -21.62 6.94
N ALA A 165 -17.48 -21.94 8.25
CA ALA A 165 -18.44 -22.80 8.95
C ALA A 165 -18.86 -22.14 10.27
N ARG A 166 -20.19 -22.02 10.50
CA ARG A 166 -20.79 -21.41 11.68
C ARG A 166 -21.08 -22.47 12.76
N ALA A 167 -20.60 -22.20 13.97
CA ALA A 167 -20.91 -22.91 15.20
C ALA A 167 -22.11 -22.29 15.95
N VAL A 168 -22.27 -22.58 17.23
CA VAL A 168 -23.45 -22.15 18.02
C VAL A 168 -23.12 -21.57 19.40
N ARG A 169 -21.84 -21.18 19.68
CA ARG A 169 -21.51 -20.53 20.95
C ARG A 169 -21.90 -19.05 20.90
N ASN A 170 -22.45 -18.54 22.01
CA ASN A 170 -22.84 -17.15 22.16
C ASN A 170 -21.63 -16.24 22.40
N GLU A 171 -20.79 -16.09 21.39
CA GLU A 171 -19.61 -15.23 21.42
C GLU A 171 -19.53 -14.34 20.17
N MET A 172 -18.76 -13.27 20.25
CA MET A 172 -18.43 -12.40 19.12
C MET A 172 -16.96 -12.03 19.18
N HIS A 173 -16.31 -11.90 18.04
CA HIS A 173 -14.88 -11.69 17.95
C HIS A 173 -14.53 -10.54 17.00
N THR A 174 -13.43 -9.85 17.30
CA THR A 174 -12.80 -8.92 16.37
C THR A 174 -12.24 -9.68 15.17
N ILE A 175 -12.11 -9.01 14.03
CA ILE A 175 -11.78 -9.62 12.74
C ILE A 175 -10.50 -10.47 12.75
N ASP A 176 -9.52 -10.10 13.57
CA ASP A 176 -8.23 -10.80 13.76
C ASP A 176 -8.34 -12.10 14.53
N LYS A 177 -9.44 -12.31 15.31
CA LYS A 177 -9.67 -13.47 16.17
C LYS A 177 -10.72 -14.43 15.67
N ILE A 178 -11.39 -14.12 14.56
CA ILE A 178 -12.42 -15.00 13.99
C ILE A 178 -11.76 -16.30 13.49
N ASP A 179 -12.25 -17.44 13.97
CA ASP A 179 -12.02 -18.73 13.33
C ASP A 179 -13.11 -18.96 12.28
N LEU A 180 -12.73 -18.88 11.00
CA LEU A 180 -13.67 -19.05 9.89
C LEU A 180 -14.35 -20.42 9.85
N TYR A 181 -13.76 -21.45 10.46
CA TYR A 181 -14.35 -22.80 10.48
C TYR A 181 -14.98 -23.16 11.82
N ASN A 182 -15.05 -22.19 12.73
CA ASN A 182 -15.74 -22.27 14.02
C ASN A 182 -16.29 -20.87 14.38
N THR A 183 -17.01 -20.24 13.45
CA THR A 183 -17.55 -18.90 13.66
C THR A 183 -18.70 -18.94 14.64
N ASP A 184 -18.55 -18.25 15.75
CA ASP A 184 -19.55 -18.19 16.81
C ASP A 184 -20.78 -17.35 16.42
N CYS A 185 -21.93 -17.60 17.06
CA CYS A 185 -23.17 -16.88 16.78
C CYS A 185 -24.02 -16.73 18.06
N TYR A 186 -24.94 -15.78 18.02
CA TYR A 186 -25.98 -15.60 19.04
C TYR A 186 -27.27 -16.23 18.54
N MET A 187 -27.69 -17.31 19.21
CA MET A 187 -28.92 -18.03 18.89
C MET A 187 -30.11 -17.33 19.51
N VAL A 188 -31.14 -17.07 18.70
CA VAL A 188 -32.39 -16.45 19.13
C VAL A 188 -33.36 -17.50 19.59
N ASN A 189 -33.86 -17.34 20.83
CA ASN A 189 -34.93 -18.18 21.42
C ASN A 189 -35.86 -17.31 22.27
N ASN A 190 -36.95 -16.85 21.70
CA ASN A 190 -37.91 -15.93 22.30
C ASN A 190 -37.31 -14.56 22.74
N ASN A 191 -36.15 -14.17 22.18
CA ASN A 191 -35.54 -12.89 22.47
C ASN A 191 -36.38 -11.73 21.94
N THR A 192 -36.45 -10.66 22.68
CA THR A 192 -37.03 -9.39 22.26
C THR A 192 -36.10 -8.65 21.29
N ALA A 193 -36.65 -7.73 20.53
CA ALA A 193 -35.85 -6.85 19.65
C ALA A 193 -34.82 -6.05 20.47
N ASP A 194 -35.17 -5.60 21.68
CA ASP A 194 -34.27 -4.81 22.54
C ASP A 194 -33.05 -5.61 22.98
N GLU A 195 -33.20 -6.90 23.29
CA GLU A 195 -32.07 -7.80 23.61
C GLU A 195 -31.18 -7.99 22.40
N MET A 196 -31.75 -8.21 21.21
CA MET A 196 -30.99 -8.35 19.96
C MET A 196 -30.26 -7.04 19.58
N MET A 197 -30.89 -5.88 19.77
CA MET A 197 -30.28 -4.58 19.61
C MET A 197 -29.12 -4.33 20.59
N ALA A 198 -29.22 -4.84 21.84
CA ALA A 198 -28.11 -4.77 22.78
C ALA A 198 -26.89 -5.56 22.33
N TRP A 199 -27.07 -6.73 21.66
CA TRP A 199 -25.97 -7.46 21.04
C TRP A 199 -25.29 -6.65 19.94
N VAL A 200 -26.06 -5.94 19.11
CA VAL A 200 -25.53 -5.08 18.05
C VAL A 200 -24.69 -3.93 18.65
N LYS A 201 -25.22 -3.26 19.70
CA LYS A 201 -24.47 -2.20 20.40
C LYS A 201 -23.15 -2.70 20.96
N LYS A 202 -23.14 -3.89 21.56
CA LYS A 202 -21.91 -4.55 22.04
C LYS A 202 -20.93 -4.81 20.89
N ALA A 203 -21.42 -5.25 19.71
CA ALA A 203 -20.59 -5.46 18.54
C ALA A 203 -19.99 -4.14 18.03
N GLU A 204 -20.75 -3.03 18.03
CA GLU A 204 -20.23 -1.69 17.69
C GLU A 204 -19.16 -1.22 18.65
N GLU A 205 -19.36 -1.40 19.97
CA GLU A 205 -18.41 -1.00 21.02
C GLU A 205 -17.09 -1.76 20.94
N THR A 206 -17.15 -3.05 20.57
CA THR A 206 -15.98 -3.93 20.51
C THR A 206 -15.36 -4.04 19.12
N GLY A 207 -16.01 -3.51 18.08
CA GLY A 207 -15.57 -3.67 16.68
C GLY A 207 -15.65 -5.12 16.18
N SER A 208 -16.65 -5.88 16.63
CA SER A 208 -16.72 -7.32 16.43
C SER A 208 -17.67 -7.74 15.28
N LEU A 209 -17.55 -9.00 14.85
CA LEU A 209 -18.56 -9.70 14.06
C LEU A 209 -19.64 -10.23 14.97
N LEU A 210 -20.90 -9.90 14.69
CA LEU A 210 -22.08 -10.50 15.30
C LEU A 210 -22.80 -11.36 14.26
N VAL A 211 -22.83 -12.66 14.47
CA VAL A 211 -23.68 -13.59 13.69
C VAL A 211 -24.91 -13.91 14.53
N ILE A 212 -26.08 -13.73 13.96
CA ILE A 212 -27.35 -14.04 14.64
C ILE A 212 -27.98 -15.24 13.95
N LEU A 213 -28.37 -16.21 14.77
CA LEU A 213 -28.99 -17.45 14.33
C LEU A 213 -30.49 -17.44 14.66
N PHE A 214 -31.32 -17.52 13.66
CA PHE A 214 -32.76 -17.72 13.74
C PHE A 214 -33.12 -19.14 13.27
N HIS A 215 -34.12 -19.76 13.93
CA HIS A 215 -34.84 -20.91 13.43
C HIS A 215 -36.27 -20.47 13.07
N GLY A 216 -37.25 -20.55 13.96
CA GLY A 216 -38.61 -20.08 13.71
C GLY A 216 -38.71 -18.55 13.67
N VAL A 217 -39.57 -18.01 12.78
CA VAL A 217 -39.95 -16.61 12.70
C VAL A 217 -41.46 -16.49 12.64
N GLY A 218 -42.05 -16.21 13.79
CA GLY A 218 -43.51 -16.24 13.94
C GLY A 218 -44.09 -17.64 13.89
N GLY A 219 -43.31 -18.66 14.23
CA GLY A 219 -43.65 -20.09 14.26
C GLY A 219 -42.65 -20.99 13.56
N GLY A 220 -43.01 -22.20 13.30
CA GLY A 220 -42.27 -23.20 12.51
C GLY A 220 -41.18 -23.98 13.24
N ASN A 221 -40.70 -23.54 14.41
CA ASN A 221 -39.70 -24.19 15.22
C ASN A 221 -39.90 -23.80 16.72
N SER A 222 -39.50 -24.67 17.63
CA SER A 222 -39.56 -24.39 19.07
C SER A 222 -38.59 -23.29 19.49
N LEU A 223 -37.45 -23.17 18.80
CA LEU A 223 -36.53 -22.00 18.89
C LEU A 223 -37.06 -20.91 17.98
N ASN A 224 -37.85 -20.01 18.52
CA ASN A 224 -38.62 -19.03 17.72
C ASN A 224 -38.36 -17.58 18.13
N VAL A 225 -38.65 -16.68 17.23
CA VAL A 225 -38.78 -15.26 17.51
C VAL A 225 -40.17 -14.79 17.09
N ALA A 226 -40.82 -13.94 17.91
CA ALA A 226 -42.09 -13.34 17.53
C ALA A 226 -41.90 -12.47 16.29
N LEU A 227 -42.88 -12.54 15.34
CA LEU A 227 -42.80 -11.88 14.05
C LEU A 227 -42.58 -10.37 14.18
N ASP A 228 -43.26 -9.72 15.14
CA ASP A 228 -43.13 -8.29 15.36
C ASP A 228 -41.78 -7.92 15.96
N GLU A 229 -41.18 -8.74 16.84
CA GLU A 229 -39.84 -8.54 17.37
C GLU A 229 -38.78 -8.68 16.25
N HIS A 230 -38.92 -9.66 15.39
CA HIS A 230 -38.08 -9.83 14.23
C HIS A 230 -38.15 -8.60 13.30
N ARG A 231 -39.35 -8.14 12.94
CA ARG A 231 -39.54 -6.95 12.10
C ARG A 231 -38.96 -5.69 12.73
N ARG A 232 -39.15 -5.49 14.02
CA ARG A 232 -38.62 -4.34 14.78
C ARG A 232 -37.10 -4.35 14.77
N PHE A 233 -36.50 -5.53 15.00
CA PHE A 233 -35.05 -5.69 14.95
C PHE A 233 -34.46 -5.42 13.56
N LEU A 234 -35.03 -5.98 12.48
CA LEU A 234 -34.57 -5.73 11.12
C LEU A 234 -34.72 -4.24 10.73
N SER A 235 -35.78 -3.58 11.16
CA SER A 235 -35.98 -2.14 10.94
C SER A 235 -34.88 -1.32 11.64
N PHE A 236 -34.49 -1.70 12.86
CA PHE A 236 -33.37 -1.07 13.57
C PHE A 236 -32.05 -1.24 12.80
N LEU A 237 -31.75 -2.44 12.31
CA LEU A 237 -30.54 -2.69 11.51
C LEU A 237 -30.52 -1.79 10.27
N LYS A 238 -31.64 -1.69 9.54
CA LYS A 238 -31.76 -0.82 8.36
C LYS A 238 -31.50 0.66 8.69
N GLN A 239 -32.04 1.16 9.78
CA GLN A 239 -31.82 2.54 10.24
C GLN A 239 -30.37 2.84 10.58
N ASN A 240 -29.61 1.83 10.98
CA ASN A 240 -28.21 1.96 11.42
C ASN A 240 -27.19 1.44 10.37
N GLU A 241 -27.59 1.12 9.15
CA GLU A 241 -26.68 0.58 8.11
C GLU A 241 -25.52 1.52 7.72
N LYS A 242 -25.60 2.80 8.06
CA LYS A 242 -24.46 3.73 7.91
C LYS A 242 -23.28 3.38 8.83
N ASP A 243 -23.53 2.78 10.00
CA ASP A 243 -22.53 2.42 11.00
C ASP A 243 -22.24 0.91 11.06
N ILE A 244 -23.16 0.09 10.54
CA ILE A 244 -23.11 -1.38 10.59
C ILE A 244 -23.00 -1.95 9.17
N TRP A 245 -22.11 -2.88 8.95
CA TRP A 245 -22.07 -3.64 7.71
C TRP A 245 -22.94 -4.89 7.83
N ILE A 246 -24.07 -4.91 7.14
CA ILE A 246 -25.01 -6.03 7.14
C ILE A 246 -24.90 -6.74 5.80
N ALA A 247 -24.52 -8.02 5.81
CA ALA A 247 -24.31 -8.82 4.61
C ALA A 247 -24.49 -10.32 4.87
N PRO A 248 -24.66 -11.15 3.82
CA PRO A 248 -24.60 -12.60 3.93
C PRO A 248 -23.29 -13.11 4.50
N MET A 249 -23.31 -14.28 5.11
CA MET A 249 -22.13 -14.87 5.73
C MET A 249 -20.98 -15.06 4.74
N ILE A 250 -21.27 -15.45 3.51
CA ILE A 250 -20.25 -15.62 2.46
C ILE A 250 -19.45 -14.36 2.21
N ASP A 251 -20.11 -13.21 2.10
CA ASP A 251 -19.45 -11.92 1.82
C ASP A 251 -18.57 -11.47 2.98
N VAL A 252 -19.07 -11.67 4.22
CA VAL A 252 -18.31 -11.33 5.43
C VAL A 252 -17.13 -12.29 5.61
N ALA A 253 -17.33 -13.58 5.39
CA ALA A 253 -16.27 -14.59 5.52
C ALA A 253 -15.14 -14.39 4.48
N GLU A 254 -15.46 -14.08 3.23
CA GLU A 254 -14.45 -13.75 2.21
C GLU A 254 -13.65 -12.51 2.63
N HIS A 255 -14.31 -11.47 3.12
CA HIS A 255 -13.64 -10.27 3.61
C HIS A 255 -12.73 -10.54 4.82
N VAL A 256 -13.20 -11.31 5.81
CA VAL A 256 -12.39 -11.73 6.98
C VAL A 256 -11.16 -12.49 6.52
N LYS A 257 -11.33 -13.48 5.61
CA LYS A 257 -10.23 -14.27 5.06
C LYS A 257 -9.17 -13.38 4.38
N GLU A 258 -9.59 -12.45 3.53
CA GLU A 258 -8.69 -11.52 2.86
C GLU A 258 -8.00 -10.57 3.85
N TRP A 259 -8.73 -10.08 4.85
CA TRP A 259 -8.19 -9.18 5.86
C TRP A 259 -7.14 -9.91 6.73
N GLN A 260 -7.45 -11.10 7.24
CA GLN A 260 -6.53 -11.90 8.05
C GLN A 260 -5.27 -12.30 7.28
N GLU A 261 -5.40 -12.61 5.99
CA GLU A 261 -4.23 -12.91 5.14
C GLU A 261 -3.34 -11.67 4.99
N ARG A 262 -3.92 -10.50 4.71
CA ARG A 262 -3.17 -9.23 4.63
C ARG A 262 -2.52 -8.85 5.96
N ASP A 263 -3.22 -9.00 7.07
CA ASP A 263 -2.69 -8.74 8.41
C ASP A 263 -1.51 -9.65 8.73
N ARG A 264 -1.62 -10.95 8.43
CA ARG A 264 -0.53 -11.93 8.60
C ARG A 264 0.69 -11.56 7.76
N GLN A 265 0.47 -11.22 6.48
CA GLN A 265 1.55 -10.78 5.59
C GLN A 265 2.21 -9.49 6.09
N SER A 266 1.41 -8.52 6.55
CA SER A 266 1.91 -7.27 7.13
C SER A 266 2.76 -7.51 8.39
N LYS A 267 2.28 -8.35 9.30
CA LYS A 267 3.03 -8.71 10.53
C LYS A 267 4.32 -9.47 10.21
N ALA A 268 4.28 -10.39 9.24
CA ALA A 268 5.48 -11.10 8.79
C ALA A 268 6.52 -10.14 8.17
N LEU A 269 6.06 -9.19 7.34
CA LEU A 269 6.90 -8.16 6.75
C LEU A 269 7.52 -7.23 7.80
N GLN A 270 6.73 -6.78 8.78
CA GLN A 270 7.22 -5.95 9.89
C GLN A 270 8.26 -6.69 10.74
N LYS A 271 8.02 -7.99 11.03
CA LYS A 271 8.96 -8.83 11.76
C LYS A 271 10.28 -8.97 10.99
N ALA A 272 10.25 -9.33 9.71
CA ALA A 272 11.44 -9.48 8.88
C ALA A 272 12.21 -8.16 8.75
N THR A 273 11.51 -7.02 8.57
CA THR A 273 12.11 -5.67 8.56
C THR A 273 12.81 -5.36 9.88
N SER A 274 12.15 -5.64 11.01
CA SER A 274 12.75 -5.42 12.34
C SER A 274 13.98 -6.29 12.58
N GLU A 275 13.96 -7.54 12.12
CA GLU A 275 15.10 -8.47 12.24
C GLU A 275 16.30 -8.02 11.38
N ASP A 276 16.06 -7.49 10.18
CA ASP A 276 17.15 -6.94 9.35
C ASP A 276 17.73 -5.67 9.97
N HIS A 277 16.89 -4.75 10.47
CA HIS A 277 17.37 -3.56 11.17
C HIS A 277 18.21 -3.91 12.41
N LYS A 278 17.76 -4.85 13.26
CA LYS A 278 18.52 -5.34 14.41
C LYS A 278 19.87 -5.95 14.00
N ASN A 279 19.90 -6.69 12.89
CA ASN A 279 21.15 -7.23 12.37
C ASN A 279 22.12 -6.11 11.96
N MET A 280 21.64 -5.07 11.28
CA MET A 280 22.47 -3.93 10.91
C MET A 280 23.02 -3.19 12.15
N LEU A 281 22.18 -2.96 13.17
CA LEU A 281 22.62 -2.38 14.45
C LEU A 281 23.72 -3.22 15.10
N ALA A 282 23.58 -4.55 15.07
CA ALA A 282 24.61 -5.46 15.61
C ALA A 282 25.93 -5.38 14.83
N GLN A 283 25.90 -5.32 13.48
CA GLN A 283 27.10 -5.13 12.66
C GLN A 283 27.81 -3.81 12.99
N LEU A 284 27.04 -2.75 13.25
CA LEU A 284 27.54 -1.41 13.60
C LEU A 284 27.92 -1.29 15.09
N LYS A 285 27.64 -2.31 15.91
CA LYS A 285 27.83 -2.31 17.37
C LYS A 285 27.03 -1.20 18.07
N ILE A 286 25.84 -0.86 17.56
CA ILE A 286 24.95 0.14 18.11
C ILE A 286 23.93 -0.55 19.01
N THR A 287 23.88 -0.17 20.27
CA THR A 287 22.98 -0.75 21.28
C THR A 287 21.66 0.01 21.41
N SER A 288 21.66 1.30 21.07
CA SER A 288 20.45 2.15 21.13
C SER A 288 20.52 3.28 20.12
N LEU A 289 19.35 3.68 19.64
CA LEU A 289 19.17 4.86 18.80
C LEU A 289 18.42 5.95 19.58
N ARG A 290 18.70 7.20 19.25
CA ARG A 290 17.85 8.31 19.68
C ARG A 290 16.48 8.15 19.00
N PRO A 291 15.36 8.37 19.74
CA PRO A 291 14.03 8.31 19.13
C PRO A 291 13.83 9.47 18.18
N GLY A 292 13.29 9.20 16.99
CA GLY A 292 12.87 10.22 16.05
C GLY A 292 11.69 11.05 16.61
N PRO A 293 11.59 12.33 16.26
CA PRO A 293 10.45 13.14 16.62
C PRO A 293 9.17 12.63 15.96
N SER A 294 8.02 12.82 16.64
CA SER A 294 6.71 12.45 16.15
C SER A 294 6.15 13.51 15.19
N GLY A 295 5.57 13.07 14.07
CA GLY A 295 4.79 13.94 13.20
C GLY A 295 3.45 14.39 13.80
N ASN A 296 3.01 13.78 14.92
CA ASN A 296 1.81 14.21 15.64
C ASN A 296 2.15 15.40 16.56
N PRO A 297 1.58 16.61 16.33
CA PRO A 297 1.88 17.79 17.12
C PRO A 297 1.44 17.69 18.60
N ALA A 298 0.54 16.76 18.94
CA ALA A 298 0.10 16.51 20.30
C ALA A 298 0.99 15.49 21.06
N ALA A 299 1.98 14.88 20.40
CA ALA A 299 2.86 13.91 21.04
C ALA A 299 3.90 14.62 21.95
N PRO A 300 4.31 14.00 23.08
CA PRO A 300 5.34 14.55 23.96
C PRO A 300 6.68 14.83 23.25
N ASN A 301 7.00 14.05 22.22
CA ASN A 301 8.20 14.19 21.38
C ASN A 301 7.84 14.74 19.99
N ALA A 302 6.85 15.63 19.89
CA ALA A 302 6.46 16.24 18.61
C ALA A 302 7.67 16.88 17.91
N ALA A 303 7.69 16.79 16.58
CA ALA A 303 8.72 17.40 15.76
C ALA A 303 8.77 18.91 15.96
N ASN A 304 9.98 19.47 16.03
CA ASN A 304 10.15 20.91 16.07
C ASN A 304 9.54 21.57 14.81
N ALA A 305 8.70 22.57 15.04
CA ALA A 305 8.09 23.42 14.01
C ALA A 305 8.36 24.92 14.28
N ASP A 306 9.31 25.21 15.21
CA ASP A 306 9.78 26.55 15.57
C ASP A 306 11.09 26.85 14.83
N GLU A 307 11.04 27.81 13.93
CA GLU A 307 12.18 28.18 13.07
C GLU A 307 13.37 28.72 13.88
N SER A 308 13.13 29.36 15.04
CA SER A 308 14.19 29.89 15.91
C SER A 308 15.10 28.80 16.48
N LYS A 309 14.59 27.55 16.54
CA LYS A 309 15.30 26.36 17.05
C LYS A 309 15.80 25.42 15.93
N ALA A 310 15.56 25.79 14.68
CA ALA A 310 15.75 24.87 13.55
C ALA A 310 17.23 24.69 13.14
N SER A 311 18.11 25.61 13.48
CA SER A 311 19.50 25.63 13.01
C SER A 311 20.52 25.61 14.15
N PRO A 312 20.62 24.52 14.95
CA PRO A 312 21.54 24.44 16.08
C PRO A 312 23.00 24.16 15.68
N TYR A 313 23.28 23.96 14.40
CA TYR A 313 24.61 23.67 13.87
C TYR A 313 25.45 24.94 13.70
N THR A 314 26.76 24.82 13.95
CA THR A 314 27.70 25.95 13.83
C THR A 314 28.20 26.15 12.40
N SER A 315 28.28 25.09 11.60
CA SER A 315 28.72 25.13 10.21
C SER A 315 28.14 23.97 9.40
N LEU A 316 28.10 24.16 8.11
CA LEU A 316 27.86 23.09 7.11
C LEU A 316 29.18 22.71 6.46
N PRO A 317 29.33 21.48 5.94
CA PRO A 317 30.45 21.12 5.09
C PRO A 317 30.54 22.08 3.90
N ASP A 318 31.73 22.59 3.60
CA ASP A 318 31.91 23.47 2.44
C ASP A 318 32.13 22.61 1.18
N PRO A 319 31.25 22.66 0.17
CA PRO A 319 31.41 21.89 -1.04
C PRO A 319 32.64 22.29 -1.86
N LEU A 320 33.26 23.44 -1.58
CA LEU A 320 34.49 23.91 -2.23
C LEU A 320 35.76 23.75 -1.36
N LEU A 321 35.69 22.99 -0.27
CA LEU A 321 36.84 22.68 0.58
C LEU A 321 37.25 21.20 0.43
N LEU A 322 38.47 20.95 -0.07
CA LEU A 322 39.02 19.59 -0.13
C LEU A 322 39.28 19.00 1.28
N LYS A 323 39.29 17.70 1.43
CA LYS A 323 39.60 17.00 2.69
C LYS A 323 41.01 17.37 3.26
N ASN A 324 41.94 17.83 2.43
CA ASN A 324 43.25 18.29 2.84
C ASN A 324 43.30 19.80 3.21
N GLY A 325 42.14 20.46 3.33
CA GLY A 325 41.99 21.87 3.72
C GLY A 325 42.24 22.88 2.60
N LYS A 326 42.50 22.47 1.35
CA LYS A 326 42.65 23.39 0.23
C LYS A 326 41.37 23.78 -0.41
N ILE A 327 41.22 25.07 -0.76
CA ILE A 327 40.02 25.60 -1.43
C ILE A 327 39.99 25.15 -2.91
N VAL A 328 38.82 24.79 -3.41
CA VAL A 328 38.56 24.49 -4.82
C VAL A 328 38.34 25.82 -5.59
N THR A 329 39.29 26.17 -6.43
CA THR A 329 39.25 27.49 -7.16
C THR A 329 38.97 27.30 -8.64
N SER A 330 38.81 26.09 -9.15
CA SER A 330 38.57 25.86 -10.57
C SER A 330 37.69 24.63 -10.85
N ALA A 331 37.00 24.66 -12.00
CA ALA A 331 36.22 23.50 -12.48
C ALA A 331 37.10 22.23 -12.58
N ALA A 332 38.36 22.35 -13.00
CA ALA A 332 39.25 21.19 -13.11
C ALA A 332 39.51 20.52 -11.74
N VAL A 333 39.71 21.31 -10.67
CA VAL A 333 39.92 20.81 -9.31
C VAL A 333 38.62 20.21 -8.78
N TRP A 334 37.47 20.84 -9.05
CA TRP A 334 36.17 20.28 -8.74
C TRP A 334 35.98 18.86 -9.31
N TRP A 335 36.10 18.71 -10.63
CA TRP A 335 35.86 17.45 -11.31
C TRP A 335 36.85 16.35 -10.95
N LYS A 336 38.15 16.71 -10.81
CA LYS A 336 39.21 15.71 -10.60
C LYS A 336 39.43 15.34 -9.13
N LYS A 337 39.03 16.19 -8.18
CA LYS A 337 39.34 15.98 -6.75
C LYS A 337 38.10 16.07 -5.86
N ARG A 338 37.46 17.25 -5.77
CA ARG A 338 36.42 17.45 -4.75
C ARG A 338 35.16 16.65 -5.01
N ARG A 339 34.65 16.65 -6.22
CA ARG A 339 33.47 15.86 -6.57
C ARG A 339 33.66 14.36 -6.23
N PRO A 340 34.76 13.68 -6.57
CA PRO A 340 35.05 12.32 -6.13
C PRO A 340 35.08 12.13 -4.61
N GLU A 341 35.63 13.10 -3.84
CA GLU A 341 35.59 13.05 -2.37
C GLU A 341 34.16 13.05 -1.83
N ILE A 342 33.30 13.97 -2.33
CA ILE A 342 31.88 14.07 -1.93
C ILE A 342 31.13 12.80 -2.33
N VAL A 343 31.32 12.30 -3.55
CA VAL A 343 30.70 11.04 -4.02
C VAL A 343 31.06 9.88 -3.08
N SER A 344 32.36 9.74 -2.75
CA SER A 344 32.83 8.70 -1.84
C SER A 344 32.21 8.79 -0.44
N ASP A 345 32.00 10.01 0.08
CA ASP A 345 31.39 10.21 1.39
C ASP A 345 29.89 9.85 1.36
N PHE A 346 29.16 10.23 0.31
CA PHE A 346 27.77 9.79 0.15
C PHE A 346 27.63 8.28 -0.04
N GLU A 347 28.54 7.66 -0.79
CA GLU A 347 28.55 6.21 -0.99
C GLU A 347 28.88 5.45 0.29
N ASN A 348 29.86 5.89 1.06
CA ASN A 348 30.24 5.18 2.27
C ASN A 348 29.28 5.40 3.43
N GLU A 349 28.72 6.62 3.58
CA GLU A 349 28.04 7.02 4.82
C GLU A 349 26.53 7.22 4.67
N VAL A 350 26.01 7.46 3.45
CA VAL A 350 24.60 7.84 3.29
C VAL A 350 23.82 6.88 2.40
N TYR A 351 24.18 6.72 1.12
CA TYR A 351 23.35 5.98 0.16
C TYR A 351 23.89 4.58 -0.18
N GLY A 352 25.16 4.31 0.12
CA GLY A 352 25.82 3.04 -0.10
C GLY A 352 26.44 2.88 -1.50
N ILE A 353 27.33 1.92 -1.59
CA ILE A 353 28.15 1.61 -2.77
C ILE A 353 27.38 0.66 -3.69
N VAL A 354 27.15 1.05 -4.92
CA VAL A 354 26.60 0.16 -5.96
C VAL A 354 27.69 -0.81 -6.40
N PRO A 355 27.45 -2.15 -6.43
CA PRO A 355 28.44 -3.12 -6.89
C PRO A 355 28.88 -2.82 -8.33
N LYS A 356 30.19 -2.96 -8.61
CA LYS A 356 30.76 -2.72 -9.94
C LYS A 356 30.17 -3.64 -11.01
N ASN A 357 29.82 -4.88 -10.64
CA ASN A 357 29.33 -5.91 -11.53
C ASN A 357 27.83 -6.15 -11.29
N THR A 358 26.99 -5.12 -11.52
CA THR A 358 25.54 -5.30 -11.49
C THR A 358 25.08 -6.13 -12.70
N PRO A 359 24.02 -6.96 -12.55
CA PRO A 359 23.51 -7.78 -13.65
C PRO A 359 23.05 -6.94 -14.85
N LYS A 360 23.14 -7.52 -16.05
CA LYS A 360 22.59 -6.94 -17.28
C LYS A 360 21.06 -6.98 -17.25
N VAL A 361 20.43 -6.08 -17.98
CA VAL A 361 18.98 -6.02 -18.14
C VAL A 361 18.63 -6.18 -19.63
N ASN A 362 17.79 -7.17 -19.93
CA ASN A 362 17.24 -7.39 -21.25
C ASN A 362 15.81 -6.84 -21.27
N TRP A 363 15.52 -5.91 -22.17
CA TRP A 363 14.23 -5.28 -22.28
C TRP A 363 13.30 -6.00 -23.27
N GLU A 364 12.08 -6.28 -22.81
CA GLU A 364 10.99 -6.83 -23.60
C GLU A 364 9.86 -5.79 -23.70
N VAL A 365 9.38 -5.49 -24.90
CA VAL A 365 8.15 -4.72 -25.12
C VAL A 365 6.98 -5.70 -25.08
N THR A 366 6.24 -5.72 -23.98
CA THR A 366 5.14 -6.66 -23.76
C THR A 366 3.84 -6.25 -24.44
N SER A 367 3.67 -4.94 -24.68
CA SER A 367 2.54 -4.43 -25.47
C SER A 367 2.85 -3.05 -26.06
N THR A 368 2.21 -2.78 -27.21
CA THR A 368 2.19 -1.45 -27.84
C THR A 368 0.76 -1.11 -28.19
N THR A 369 0.28 0.06 -27.74
CA THR A 369 -1.12 0.46 -27.90
C THR A 369 -1.20 1.90 -28.37
N ASP A 370 -1.98 2.14 -29.42
CA ASP A 370 -2.39 3.50 -29.80
C ASP A 370 -3.34 4.05 -28.73
N THR A 371 -3.10 5.25 -28.30
CA THR A 371 -3.89 5.92 -27.23
C THR A 371 -4.14 7.37 -27.56
N ILE A 372 -5.13 7.98 -26.89
CA ILE A 372 -5.40 9.41 -26.95
C ILE A 372 -5.39 9.95 -25.51
N ILE A 373 -4.48 10.88 -25.23
CA ILE A 373 -4.35 11.52 -23.92
C ILE A 373 -4.57 13.01 -24.08
N GLY A 374 -5.61 13.55 -23.45
CA GLY A 374 -5.94 14.98 -23.56
C GLY A 374 -6.17 15.47 -25.00
N GLY A 375 -6.67 14.60 -25.89
CA GLY A 375 -6.86 14.90 -27.33
C GLY A 375 -5.63 14.68 -28.20
N ILE A 376 -4.49 14.28 -27.65
CA ILE A 376 -3.25 14.06 -28.37
C ILE A 376 -3.10 12.58 -28.71
N ALA A 377 -2.90 12.28 -30.01
CA ALA A 377 -2.59 10.92 -30.44
C ALA A 377 -1.17 10.52 -29.98
N ALA A 378 -1.09 9.40 -29.29
CA ALA A 378 0.13 8.89 -28.70
C ALA A 378 0.24 7.38 -28.86
N VAL A 379 1.44 6.84 -28.64
CA VAL A 379 1.73 5.41 -28.57
C VAL A 379 2.25 5.09 -27.19
N THR A 380 1.61 4.15 -26.50
CA THR A 380 2.05 3.66 -25.19
C THR A 380 2.64 2.25 -25.34
N LYS A 381 3.85 2.07 -24.82
CA LYS A 381 4.51 0.76 -24.70
C LYS A 381 4.59 0.36 -23.24
N ASN A 382 4.26 -0.88 -22.93
CA ASN A 382 4.59 -1.51 -21.66
C ASN A 382 5.83 -2.38 -21.83
N LEU A 383 6.77 -2.25 -20.91
CA LEU A 383 8.05 -2.94 -20.99
C LEU A 383 8.36 -3.65 -19.69
N ILE A 384 9.05 -4.78 -19.81
CA ILE A 384 9.67 -5.50 -18.70
C ILE A 384 11.17 -5.57 -18.96
N GLY A 385 11.96 -5.03 -18.04
CA GLY A 385 13.41 -5.21 -18.01
C GLY A 385 13.74 -6.45 -17.18
N HIS A 386 14.09 -7.55 -17.86
CA HIS A 386 14.50 -8.80 -17.23
C HIS A 386 15.95 -8.70 -16.77
N VAL A 387 16.15 -8.72 -15.46
CA VAL A 387 17.48 -8.67 -14.87
C VAL A 387 18.09 -10.06 -14.91
N ASP A 388 19.30 -10.17 -15.45
CA ASP A 388 20.03 -11.44 -15.51
C ASP A 388 20.30 -11.97 -14.09
N ASN A 389 19.69 -13.09 -13.74
CA ASN A 389 19.85 -13.76 -12.47
C ASN A 389 20.65 -15.07 -12.57
N SER A 390 21.36 -15.31 -13.65
CA SER A 390 22.13 -16.53 -13.88
C SER A 390 23.11 -16.85 -12.77
N MET A 391 23.66 -15.81 -12.11
CA MET A 391 24.58 -15.96 -10.98
C MET A 391 23.90 -16.34 -9.66
N TYR A 392 22.57 -16.13 -9.53
CA TYR A 392 21.77 -16.51 -8.36
C TYR A 392 20.28 -16.68 -8.75
N PRO A 393 19.91 -17.83 -9.35
CA PRO A 393 18.56 -18.06 -9.90
C PRO A 393 17.42 -18.06 -8.87
N ALA A 394 17.74 -18.12 -7.56
CA ALA A 394 16.74 -18.10 -6.49
C ALA A 394 15.98 -16.75 -6.41
N ILE A 395 16.56 -15.66 -6.94
CA ILE A 395 15.93 -14.34 -6.96
C ILE A 395 15.71 -13.93 -8.41
N SER A 396 14.45 -13.63 -8.77
CA SER A 396 14.07 -13.06 -10.08
C SER A 396 13.68 -11.60 -9.90
N VAL A 397 14.24 -10.72 -10.73
CA VAL A 397 14.00 -9.28 -10.68
C VAL A 397 13.57 -8.77 -12.05
N ASN A 398 12.48 -8.02 -12.07
CA ASN A 398 11.95 -7.41 -13.29
C ASN A 398 11.68 -5.93 -13.06
N ILE A 399 12.13 -5.07 -13.99
CA ILE A 399 11.87 -3.64 -13.98
C ILE A 399 10.60 -3.38 -14.81
N GLN A 400 9.56 -2.84 -14.20
CA GLN A 400 8.36 -2.41 -14.91
C GLN A 400 8.51 -0.97 -15.38
N LEU A 401 8.30 -0.75 -16.66
CA LEU A 401 8.38 0.55 -17.33
C LEU A 401 7.18 0.72 -18.27
N ASN A 402 6.45 1.82 -18.12
CA ASN A 402 5.46 2.27 -19.09
C ASN A 402 6.00 3.51 -19.80
N TYR A 403 5.91 3.57 -21.12
CA TYR A 403 6.46 4.66 -21.91
C TYR A 403 5.43 5.13 -22.93
N THR A 404 5.09 6.41 -22.90
CA THR A 404 4.13 7.05 -23.81
C THR A 404 4.82 8.18 -24.59
N ALA A 405 4.71 8.15 -25.90
CA ALA A 405 5.30 9.15 -26.80
C ALA A 405 4.25 9.66 -27.81
N PRO A 406 4.39 10.88 -28.34
CA PRO A 406 3.57 11.35 -29.46
C PRO A 406 3.59 10.35 -30.61
N LYS A 407 2.46 10.16 -31.31
CA LYS A 407 2.38 9.18 -32.41
C LYS A 407 3.22 9.58 -33.62
N ASN A 408 3.29 10.87 -33.94
CA ASN A 408 3.96 11.39 -35.13
C ASN A 408 5.25 12.14 -34.73
N ILE A 409 6.30 11.38 -34.39
CA ILE A 409 7.63 11.92 -34.07
C ILE A 409 8.42 12.09 -35.37
N VAL A 410 8.80 13.32 -35.68
CA VAL A 410 9.62 13.67 -36.86
C VAL A 410 11.12 13.80 -36.55
N SER A 411 11.47 13.98 -35.27
CA SER A 411 12.85 14.00 -34.76
C SER A 411 12.87 13.49 -33.31
N PRO A 412 13.99 12.95 -32.81
CA PRO A 412 14.07 12.45 -31.45
C PRO A 412 13.61 13.49 -30.42
N VAL A 413 12.76 13.07 -29.46
CA VAL A 413 12.13 13.94 -28.48
C VAL A 413 12.71 13.74 -27.07
N PRO A 414 12.65 14.74 -26.18
CA PRO A 414 12.95 14.57 -24.76
C PRO A 414 12.07 13.50 -24.11
N VAL A 415 12.57 12.84 -23.06
CA VAL A 415 11.80 11.93 -22.24
C VAL A 415 11.86 12.31 -20.76
N ILE A 416 10.70 12.29 -20.10
CA ILE A 416 10.59 12.42 -18.66
C ILE A 416 10.44 11.00 -18.09
N ILE A 417 11.28 10.63 -17.13
CA ILE A 417 11.17 9.39 -16.35
C ILE A 417 10.62 9.80 -14.99
N GLU A 418 9.38 9.37 -14.70
CA GLU A 418 8.73 9.54 -13.41
C GLU A 418 8.89 8.25 -12.58
N TYR A 419 9.33 8.37 -11.34
CA TYR A 419 9.16 7.31 -10.36
C TYR A 419 7.70 7.26 -9.91
N GLY A 420 6.99 6.21 -10.27
CA GLY A 420 5.55 6.14 -10.04
C GLY A 420 4.99 4.73 -9.98
N PHE A 421 3.71 4.63 -10.30
CA PHE A 421 2.95 3.38 -10.31
C PHE A 421 2.26 3.19 -11.65
N ILE A 422 2.24 1.96 -12.14
CA ILE A 422 1.46 1.58 -13.32
C ILE A 422 0.18 0.89 -12.83
N PHE A 423 -0.96 1.51 -13.11
CA PHE A 423 -2.26 0.96 -12.73
C PHE A 423 -2.77 -0.01 -13.80
N PRO A 424 -3.47 -1.10 -13.40
CA PRO A 424 -4.10 -2.01 -14.35
C PRO A 424 -5.09 -1.29 -15.27
N SER A 425 -5.25 -1.79 -16.50
CA SER A 425 -6.27 -1.30 -17.41
C SER A 425 -7.67 -1.35 -16.77
N GLY A 426 -8.41 -0.25 -16.85
CA GLY A 426 -9.74 -0.10 -16.23
C GLY A 426 -9.73 0.38 -14.77
N PHE A 427 -8.56 0.57 -14.14
CA PHE A 427 -8.49 1.20 -12.84
C PHE A 427 -8.94 2.66 -12.93
N ARG A 428 -9.95 3.03 -12.14
CA ARG A 428 -10.41 4.42 -12.02
C ARG A 428 -9.97 4.98 -10.68
N MET A 429 -9.23 6.08 -10.72
CA MET A 429 -8.99 6.86 -9.51
C MET A 429 -10.33 7.32 -8.92
N PRO A 430 -10.47 7.39 -7.59
CA PRO A 430 -11.63 8.02 -6.98
C PRO A 430 -11.87 9.40 -7.60
N ALA A 431 -13.14 9.73 -7.86
CA ALA A 431 -13.49 11.04 -8.40
C ALA A 431 -12.97 12.14 -7.47
N ALA A 432 -12.39 13.19 -8.05
CA ALA A 432 -12.00 14.37 -7.28
C ALA A 432 -13.26 14.95 -6.59
N PRO A 433 -13.11 15.56 -5.39
CA PRO A 433 -14.24 16.19 -4.71
C PRO A 433 -15.02 17.14 -5.62
N ALA A 434 -16.35 17.17 -5.47
CA ALA A 434 -17.20 18.06 -6.27
C ALA A 434 -16.73 19.52 -6.14
N GLY A 435 -16.60 20.22 -7.29
CA GLY A 435 -16.13 21.61 -7.34
C GLY A 435 -14.62 21.78 -7.58
N THR A 436 -13.84 20.71 -7.66
CA THR A 436 -12.43 20.80 -8.06
C THR A 436 -12.29 20.85 -9.58
N THR A 437 -11.56 21.84 -10.10
CA THR A 437 -11.21 21.87 -11.53
C THR A 437 -10.21 20.74 -11.83
N PRO A 438 -10.49 19.83 -12.78
CA PRO A 438 -9.54 18.80 -13.16
C PRO A 438 -8.23 19.40 -13.66
N GLN A 439 -7.12 19.06 -13.02
CA GLN A 439 -5.80 19.48 -13.50
C GLN A 439 -5.28 18.48 -14.53
N LYS A 440 -4.57 19.00 -15.56
CA LYS A 440 -3.90 18.15 -16.55
C LYS A 440 -2.80 17.32 -15.87
N SER A 441 -2.74 16.01 -16.21
CA SER A 441 -1.68 15.14 -15.73
C SER A 441 -0.31 15.54 -16.31
N GLY A 442 0.79 15.13 -15.64
CA GLY A 442 2.15 15.36 -16.14
C GLY A 442 2.37 14.78 -17.55
N VAL A 443 1.87 13.55 -17.78
CA VAL A 443 1.96 12.92 -19.11
C VAL A 443 1.22 13.72 -20.18
N GLN A 444 0.01 14.21 -19.91
CA GLN A 444 -0.71 15.05 -20.86
C GLN A 444 0.07 16.32 -21.21
N GLN A 445 0.59 17.03 -20.21
CA GLN A 445 1.33 18.27 -20.40
C GLN A 445 2.67 18.06 -21.12
N ALA A 446 3.36 16.94 -20.88
CA ALA A 446 4.56 16.55 -21.62
C ALA A 446 4.25 16.29 -23.10
N LEU A 447 3.17 15.54 -23.39
CA LEU A 447 2.72 15.29 -24.76
C LEU A 447 2.32 16.58 -25.49
N GLU A 448 1.70 17.55 -24.81
CA GLU A 448 1.40 18.89 -25.36
C GLU A 448 2.66 19.65 -25.80
N LYS A 449 3.82 19.35 -25.17
CA LYS A 449 5.14 19.88 -25.56
C LYS A 449 5.83 19.04 -26.64
N GLY A 450 5.22 17.95 -27.06
CA GLY A 450 5.83 16.97 -27.99
C GLY A 450 6.87 16.07 -27.32
N TRP A 451 6.91 15.96 -25.98
CA TRP A 451 7.85 15.15 -25.23
C TRP A 451 7.25 13.80 -24.88
N ALA A 452 8.11 12.81 -24.74
CA ALA A 452 7.73 11.49 -24.22
C ALA A 452 7.69 11.50 -22.67
N PHE A 453 6.90 10.57 -22.13
CA PHE A 453 6.74 10.39 -20.70
C PHE A 453 6.81 8.92 -20.34
N ALA A 454 7.64 8.58 -19.39
CA ALA A 454 7.83 7.20 -18.93
C ALA A 454 7.59 7.12 -17.42
N VAL A 455 6.87 6.09 -16.98
CA VAL A 455 6.69 5.75 -15.57
C VAL A 455 7.47 4.48 -15.29
N ILE A 456 8.48 4.57 -14.42
CA ILE A 456 9.18 3.41 -13.89
C ILE A 456 8.63 3.08 -12.50
N VAL A 457 8.41 1.78 -12.22
CA VAL A 457 7.90 1.33 -10.91
C VAL A 457 9.08 0.87 -10.04
N PRO A 458 9.57 1.68 -9.09
CA PRO A 458 10.78 1.36 -8.33
C PRO A 458 10.64 0.08 -7.51
N THR A 459 9.46 -0.15 -6.94
CA THR A 459 9.16 -1.32 -6.11
C THR A 459 9.08 -2.63 -6.90
N SER A 460 9.07 -2.59 -8.23
CA SER A 460 9.11 -3.79 -9.06
C SER A 460 10.47 -4.48 -9.05
N TYR A 461 11.55 -3.75 -8.77
CA TYR A 461 12.91 -4.29 -8.74
C TYR A 461 13.60 -4.14 -7.38
N GLN A 462 13.12 -3.25 -6.50
CA GLN A 462 13.56 -3.17 -5.10
C GLN A 462 12.41 -2.70 -4.21
N ALA A 463 11.98 -3.57 -3.29
CA ALA A 463 10.90 -3.27 -2.36
C ALA A 463 11.22 -2.09 -1.43
N ASP A 464 10.16 -1.34 -1.04
CA ASP A 464 10.23 -0.19 -0.13
C ASP A 464 10.06 -0.62 1.33
N ASN A 465 10.92 -1.52 1.78
CA ASN A 465 10.95 -2.00 3.17
C ASN A 465 12.25 -2.78 3.46
N GLY A 466 12.56 -2.96 4.75
CA GLY A 466 13.76 -3.64 5.19
C GLY A 466 13.78 -5.14 4.89
N ALA A 467 12.64 -5.80 4.87
CA ALA A 467 12.55 -7.22 4.52
C ALA A 467 13.01 -7.49 3.08
N GLY A 468 12.75 -6.55 2.17
CA GLY A 468 13.14 -6.67 0.77
C GLY A 468 14.63 -6.45 0.48
N LEU A 469 15.46 -6.17 1.50
CA LEU A 469 16.91 -5.95 1.30
C LEU A 469 17.69 -7.24 1.01
N THR A 470 17.11 -8.39 1.31
CA THR A 470 17.65 -9.72 0.91
C THR A 470 17.00 -10.26 -0.37
N GLU A 471 16.14 -9.46 -0.97
CA GLU A 471 15.39 -9.73 -2.21
C GLU A 471 15.64 -8.61 -3.22
N GLY A 472 14.89 -8.58 -4.33
CA GLY A 472 15.07 -7.55 -5.35
C GLY A 472 16.49 -7.48 -5.90
N ILE A 473 16.87 -6.32 -6.45
CA ILE A 473 18.21 -6.17 -7.06
C ILE A 473 19.33 -6.17 -6.01
N ILE A 474 19.09 -5.65 -4.81
CA ILE A 474 20.07 -5.68 -3.71
C ILE A 474 20.33 -7.14 -3.32
N GLY A 475 19.27 -7.91 -3.06
CA GLY A 475 19.39 -9.31 -2.70
C GLY A 475 19.98 -10.17 -3.81
N LEU A 476 19.65 -9.89 -5.08
CA LEU A 476 20.26 -10.60 -6.21
C LEU A 476 21.77 -10.39 -6.25
N CYS A 477 22.24 -9.14 -6.12
CA CYS A 477 23.69 -8.82 -6.08
C CYS A 477 24.39 -9.45 -4.88
N ASN A 478 23.71 -9.52 -3.73
CA ASN A 478 24.25 -10.07 -2.49
C ASN A 478 23.94 -11.58 -2.32
N LYS A 479 23.40 -12.24 -3.34
CA LYS A 479 23.03 -13.67 -3.33
C LYS A 479 22.17 -14.04 -2.11
N GLY A 480 21.12 -13.22 -1.84
CA GLY A 480 20.22 -13.40 -0.71
C GLY A 480 20.83 -13.10 0.66
N GLN A 481 22.09 -12.67 0.74
CA GLN A 481 22.73 -12.31 2.01
C GLN A 481 22.33 -10.91 2.45
N ARG A 482 22.35 -10.69 3.77
CA ARG A 482 22.12 -9.36 4.36
C ARG A 482 23.22 -8.39 3.96
N ARG A 483 22.85 -7.10 3.87
CA ARG A 483 23.78 -6.03 3.50
C ARG A 483 24.89 -5.85 4.53
N LYS A 484 26.06 -5.43 4.04
CA LYS A 484 27.13 -4.80 4.84
C LYS A 484 26.77 -3.34 5.14
N PRO A 485 27.45 -2.71 6.11
CA PRO A 485 27.17 -1.32 6.47
C PRO A 485 27.34 -0.29 5.34
N ASP A 486 28.20 -0.53 4.37
CA ASP A 486 28.46 0.32 3.20
C ASP A 486 27.75 -0.13 1.92
N ASP A 487 27.00 -1.23 1.94
CA ASP A 487 26.21 -1.67 0.80
C ASP A 487 25.08 -0.66 0.51
N TRP A 488 24.70 -0.58 -0.76
CA TRP A 488 23.68 0.35 -1.26
C TRP A 488 22.31 0.18 -0.59
N GLY A 489 21.65 1.32 -0.37
CA GLY A 489 20.27 1.39 0.07
C GLY A 489 19.28 1.39 -1.09
N THR A 490 18.01 1.32 -0.74
CA THR A 490 16.91 1.27 -1.70
C THR A 490 16.88 2.49 -2.63
N LEU A 491 17.22 3.70 -2.16
CA LEU A 491 17.29 4.90 -3.02
C LEU A 491 18.34 4.75 -4.13
N ARG A 492 19.49 4.15 -3.84
CA ARG A 492 20.52 3.87 -4.85
C ARG A 492 20.11 2.73 -5.79
N ALA A 493 19.38 1.73 -5.29
CA ALA A 493 18.83 0.66 -6.11
C ALA A 493 17.77 1.20 -7.08
N TRP A 494 16.92 2.13 -6.64
CA TRP A 494 15.97 2.79 -7.52
C TRP A 494 16.67 3.64 -8.57
N ALA A 495 17.73 4.37 -8.20
CA ALA A 495 18.56 5.11 -9.14
C ALA A 495 19.21 4.20 -10.20
N TRP A 496 19.68 3.01 -9.80
CA TRP A 496 20.20 2.02 -10.74
C TRP A 496 19.13 1.58 -11.77
N GLY A 497 17.90 1.34 -11.35
CA GLY A 497 16.82 0.96 -12.26
C GLY A 497 16.50 2.07 -13.29
N ALA A 498 16.51 3.34 -12.88
CA ALA A 498 16.35 4.46 -13.82
C ALA A 498 17.51 4.53 -14.82
N SER A 499 18.76 4.26 -14.38
CA SER A 499 19.90 4.14 -15.30
C SER A 499 19.70 3.04 -16.34
N ARG A 500 19.08 1.90 -15.94
CA ARG A 500 18.72 0.82 -16.88
C ARG A 500 17.62 1.23 -17.87
N ALA A 501 16.66 2.05 -17.44
CA ALA A 501 15.66 2.61 -18.36
C ALA A 501 16.31 3.55 -19.39
N ILE A 502 17.34 4.32 -19.01
CA ILE A 502 18.09 5.14 -19.97
C ILE A 502 18.83 4.26 -20.98
N ASP A 503 19.41 3.12 -20.56
CA ASP A 503 20.04 2.17 -21.51
C ASP A 503 19.04 1.67 -22.58
N TYR A 504 17.76 1.46 -22.20
CA TYR A 504 16.71 1.15 -23.17
C TYR A 504 16.46 2.33 -24.12
N PHE A 505 16.33 3.56 -23.59
CA PHE A 505 16.07 4.73 -24.41
C PHE A 505 17.22 5.04 -25.40
N GLU A 506 18.46 4.66 -25.09
CA GLU A 506 19.57 4.76 -26.02
C GLU A 506 19.39 3.84 -27.25
N THR A 507 18.52 2.83 -27.18
CA THR A 507 18.16 1.98 -28.33
C THR A 507 16.91 2.45 -29.08
N ASP A 508 16.11 3.37 -28.52
CA ASP A 508 14.90 3.91 -29.14
C ASP A 508 15.22 5.20 -29.94
N LYS A 509 15.25 5.07 -31.27
CA LYS A 509 15.55 6.19 -32.19
C LYS A 509 14.61 7.41 -32.07
N ASN A 510 13.47 7.25 -31.40
CA ASN A 510 12.51 8.32 -31.18
C ASN A 510 12.87 9.22 -29.96
N ILE A 511 13.85 8.82 -29.14
CA ILE A 511 14.24 9.53 -27.93
C ILE A 511 15.58 10.19 -28.06
N ASP A 512 15.65 11.48 -27.69
CA ASP A 512 16.90 12.22 -27.53
C ASP A 512 17.44 11.99 -26.11
N THR A 513 18.34 11.03 -25.95
CA THR A 513 18.94 10.66 -24.67
C THR A 513 19.85 11.70 -24.05
N LYS A 514 20.11 12.82 -24.75
CA LYS A 514 20.73 14.02 -24.16
C LYS A 514 19.72 14.90 -23.43
N LYS A 515 18.43 14.60 -23.55
CA LYS A 515 17.31 15.36 -22.98
C LYS A 515 16.45 14.48 -22.08
N VAL A 516 17.07 13.73 -21.18
CA VAL A 516 16.39 12.89 -20.20
C VAL A 516 16.13 13.68 -18.93
N VAL A 517 14.89 13.69 -18.47
CA VAL A 517 14.45 14.27 -17.20
C VAL A 517 14.18 13.14 -16.22
N ILE A 518 14.53 13.35 -14.94
CA ILE A 518 14.07 12.50 -13.84
C ILE A 518 13.12 13.28 -12.94
N GLU A 519 11.99 12.66 -12.56
CA GLU A 519 10.97 13.25 -11.70
C GLU A 519 10.62 12.30 -10.56
N GLY A 520 10.25 12.86 -9.41
CA GLY A 520 9.69 12.10 -8.29
C GLY A 520 9.16 12.99 -7.18
N LEU A 521 8.15 12.48 -6.48
CA LEU A 521 7.53 13.11 -5.32
C LEU A 521 7.89 12.36 -4.05
N SER A 522 8.12 13.08 -2.92
CA SER A 522 8.31 12.47 -1.61
C SER A 522 9.58 11.58 -1.56
N ARG A 523 9.47 10.32 -1.13
CA ARG A 523 10.56 9.32 -1.19
C ARG A 523 11.08 9.13 -2.62
N TYR A 524 10.22 9.25 -3.61
CA TYR A 524 10.63 9.23 -5.02
C TYR A 524 11.31 10.54 -5.44
N GLY A 525 11.00 11.67 -4.78
CA GLY A 525 11.78 12.91 -4.89
C GLY A 525 13.20 12.75 -4.33
N LYS A 526 13.36 12.05 -3.19
CA LYS A 526 14.69 11.65 -2.68
C LYS A 526 15.44 10.80 -3.73
N ALA A 527 14.76 9.78 -4.28
CA ALA A 527 15.34 8.91 -5.32
C ALA A 527 15.70 9.67 -6.60
N ALA A 528 14.86 10.60 -7.04
CA ALA A 528 15.13 11.41 -8.23
C ALA A 528 16.38 12.30 -8.06
N LEU A 529 16.56 12.93 -6.89
CA LEU A 529 17.75 13.72 -6.59
C LEU A 529 19.01 12.84 -6.53
N VAL A 530 18.93 11.67 -5.87
CA VAL A 530 20.02 10.69 -5.83
C VAL A 530 20.35 10.21 -7.25
N THR A 531 19.33 9.88 -8.06
CA THR A 531 19.54 9.48 -9.45
C THR A 531 20.28 10.54 -10.22
N MET A 532 19.85 11.79 -10.16
CA MET A 532 20.50 12.89 -10.88
C MET A 532 21.94 13.13 -10.43
N ALA A 533 22.23 13.02 -9.13
CA ALA A 533 23.57 13.20 -8.58
C ALA A 533 24.58 12.14 -9.08
N PHE A 534 24.11 10.90 -9.28
CA PHE A 534 24.98 9.76 -9.60
C PHE A 534 24.87 9.25 -11.05
N GLU A 535 23.81 9.62 -11.81
CA GLU A 535 23.64 9.27 -13.23
C GLU A 535 23.88 10.52 -14.11
N PRO A 536 25.05 10.62 -14.75
CA PRO A 536 25.40 11.83 -15.52
C PRO A 536 24.55 12.06 -16.78
N ARG A 537 23.85 11.05 -17.29
CA ARG A 537 22.98 11.15 -18.49
C ARG A 537 21.66 11.85 -18.19
N ILE A 538 21.27 12.02 -16.94
CA ILE A 538 20.10 12.84 -16.58
C ILE A 538 20.42 14.31 -16.87
N ALA A 539 19.65 14.94 -17.75
CA ALA A 539 19.85 16.33 -18.12
C ALA A 539 19.23 17.32 -17.12
N ILE A 540 18.06 17.02 -16.57
CA ILE A 540 17.31 17.88 -15.62
C ILE A 540 16.64 17.04 -14.57
N GLY A 541 16.63 17.49 -13.30
CA GLY A 541 15.86 16.88 -12.22
C GLY A 541 14.67 17.72 -11.79
N PHE A 542 13.49 17.08 -11.63
CA PHE A 542 12.32 17.64 -10.98
C PHE A 542 12.10 16.95 -9.65
N ILE A 543 12.41 17.65 -8.57
CA ILE A 543 12.50 17.10 -7.21
C ILE A 543 11.33 17.61 -6.39
N GLY A 544 10.26 16.81 -6.27
CA GLY A 544 9.05 17.16 -5.54
C GLY A 544 9.11 16.74 -4.08
N SER A 545 8.92 17.67 -3.15
CA SER A 545 8.70 17.44 -1.71
C SER A 545 9.61 16.37 -1.09
N SER A 546 10.91 16.42 -1.39
CA SER A 546 11.86 15.35 -1.06
C SER A 546 12.24 15.26 0.42
N GLY A 547 12.11 16.34 1.21
CA GLY A 547 12.38 16.34 2.65
C GLY A 547 13.79 15.87 3.05
N ALA A 548 13.92 15.34 4.25
CA ALA A 548 15.17 14.81 4.78
C ALA A 548 15.63 13.55 4.00
N GLY A 549 16.93 13.44 3.73
CA GLY A 549 17.46 12.41 2.81
C GLY A 549 17.22 12.73 1.33
N GLY A 550 16.67 13.90 1.03
CA GLY A 550 16.62 14.52 -0.29
C GLY A 550 17.29 15.90 -0.25
N ALA A 551 16.56 16.98 -0.61
CA ALA A 551 17.11 18.34 -0.67
C ALA A 551 17.19 19.07 0.68
N LYS A 552 16.52 18.57 1.74
CA LYS A 552 16.53 19.19 3.08
C LYS A 552 17.86 18.99 3.77
N ILE A 553 18.44 20.08 4.29
CA ILE A 553 19.63 20.05 5.14
C ILE A 553 19.40 19.14 6.36
N LEU A 554 20.20 18.08 6.49
CA LEU A 554 20.05 17.04 7.51
C LEU A 554 20.37 17.56 8.94
N ARG A 555 21.28 18.54 9.06
CA ARG A 555 21.65 19.16 10.33
C ARG A 555 20.54 20.07 10.90
N ARG A 556 19.54 20.43 10.10
CA ARG A 556 18.39 21.22 10.59
C ARG A 556 17.47 20.39 11.44
N VAL A 557 17.22 20.87 12.66
CA VAL A 557 16.27 20.26 13.62
C VAL A 557 14.88 20.88 13.41
N TYR A 558 14.20 20.43 12.35
CA TYR A 558 12.84 20.85 12.00
C TYR A 558 12.13 19.72 11.24
N GLY A 559 10.87 19.41 11.58
CA GLY A 559 10.13 18.32 10.93
C GLY A 559 10.84 16.97 11.04
N GLU A 560 10.92 16.24 9.91
CA GLU A 560 11.61 14.97 9.77
C GLU A 560 13.12 15.09 9.99
N GLN A 561 13.70 14.18 10.76
CA GLN A 561 15.12 14.21 11.15
C GLN A 561 15.82 12.87 10.86
N VAL A 562 17.15 12.85 11.00
CA VAL A 562 17.97 11.66 10.77
C VAL A 562 17.52 10.48 11.62
N GLU A 563 17.04 10.72 12.84
CA GLU A 563 16.50 9.70 13.74
C GLU A 563 15.26 8.99 13.17
N ASN A 564 14.41 9.71 12.41
CA ASN A 564 13.28 9.11 11.67
C ASN A 564 13.79 8.21 10.55
N LEU A 565 14.70 8.74 9.74
CA LEU A 565 15.30 8.02 8.60
C LEU A 565 16.10 6.77 9.01
N ALA A 566 16.67 6.76 10.20
CA ALA A 566 17.42 5.64 10.74
C ALA A 566 16.54 4.60 11.47
N SER A 567 15.24 4.88 11.65
CA SER A 567 14.29 3.97 12.27
C SER A 567 14.04 2.72 11.42
N SER A 568 13.50 1.67 12.01
CA SER A 568 13.15 0.43 11.28
C SER A 568 12.19 0.65 10.10
N GLY A 569 11.45 1.75 10.09
CA GLY A 569 10.54 2.09 8.99
C GLY A 569 11.23 2.60 7.72
N GLU A 570 12.40 3.26 7.84
CA GLU A 570 12.98 4.03 6.73
C GLU A 570 14.48 3.76 6.48
N TYR A 571 15.21 3.12 7.42
CA TYR A 571 16.65 2.86 7.29
C TYR A 571 17.06 2.14 6.00
N HIS A 572 16.14 1.38 5.42
CA HIS A 572 16.38 0.63 4.20
C HIS A 572 16.67 1.51 2.98
N TRP A 573 16.24 2.78 3.01
CA TRP A 573 16.55 3.74 1.95
C TRP A 573 18.04 4.04 1.84
N PHE A 574 18.77 3.95 2.95
CA PHE A 574 20.15 4.38 3.09
C PHE A 574 21.12 3.21 3.27
N ALA A 575 22.42 3.48 3.20
CA ALA A 575 23.45 2.56 3.67
C ALA A 575 23.29 2.27 5.17
N GLY A 576 23.71 1.12 5.63
CA GLY A 576 23.71 0.79 7.05
C GLY A 576 24.49 1.81 7.89
N ASN A 577 25.62 2.32 7.38
CA ASN A 577 26.45 3.34 8.03
C ASN A 577 25.68 4.60 8.42
N PHE A 578 24.62 4.98 7.70
CA PHE A 578 23.80 6.15 8.00
C PHE A 578 23.14 6.07 9.39
N ILE A 579 22.87 4.88 9.88
CA ILE A 579 22.25 4.66 11.20
C ILE A 579 23.14 5.20 12.35
N LYS A 580 24.47 5.25 12.17
CA LYS A 580 25.41 5.78 13.17
C LYS A 580 25.03 7.19 13.63
N TYR A 581 24.47 7.99 12.74
CA TYR A 581 24.16 9.40 12.97
C TYR A 581 22.85 9.63 13.75
N ALA A 582 22.10 8.58 14.02
CA ALA A 582 21.00 8.56 14.97
C ALA A 582 21.35 7.81 16.28
N GLY A 583 22.56 7.28 16.40
CA GLY A 583 23.07 6.49 17.53
C GLY A 583 24.26 7.17 18.21
N PRO A 584 25.49 6.62 18.10
CA PRO A 584 26.68 7.16 18.75
C PRO A 584 27.14 8.51 18.16
N LEU A 585 26.83 8.79 16.91
CA LEU A 585 27.12 10.04 16.22
C LEU A 585 25.85 10.87 16.08
N THR A 586 26.01 12.14 15.67
CA THR A 586 24.92 13.10 15.43
C THR A 586 24.91 13.53 13.97
N PRO A 587 23.87 14.19 13.47
CA PRO A 587 23.89 14.77 12.13
C PRO A 587 25.06 15.74 11.87
N ASN A 588 25.62 16.36 12.93
CA ASN A 588 26.78 17.24 12.82
C ASN A 588 28.08 16.48 12.45
N ASP A 589 28.14 15.17 12.73
CA ASP A 589 29.31 14.33 12.43
C ASP A 589 29.27 13.77 10.99
N LEU A 590 28.17 13.97 10.23
CA LEU A 590 28.12 13.58 8.82
C LEU A 590 29.20 14.32 8.01
N PRO A 591 29.96 13.64 7.15
CA PRO A 591 30.97 14.30 6.32
C PRO A 591 30.37 15.13 5.19
N VAL A 592 29.08 14.93 4.88
CA VAL A 592 28.31 15.59 3.81
C VAL A 592 26.93 16.01 4.31
N ASP A 593 26.25 16.87 3.52
CA ASP A 593 24.85 17.21 3.76
C ASP A 593 24.11 17.44 2.43
N ALA A 594 22.79 17.63 2.48
CA ALA A 594 21.89 17.70 1.32
C ALA A 594 22.32 18.71 0.23
N HIS A 595 22.88 19.86 0.60
CA HIS A 595 23.38 20.84 -0.35
C HIS A 595 24.52 20.30 -1.22
N GLU A 596 25.36 19.41 -0.68
CA GLU A 596 26.43 18.76 -1.47
C GLU A 596 25.84 17.73 -2.43
N LEU A 597 24.71 17.07 -2.08
CA LEU A 597 23.98 16.21 -3.02
C LEU A 597 23.41 17.02 -4.20
N VAL A 598 22.83 18.20 -3.92
CA VAL A 598 22.39 19.15 -4.96
C VAL A 598 23.58 19.65 -5.77
N ALA A 599 24.74 19.94 -5.13
CA ALA A 599 25.96 20.35 -5.80
C ALA A 599 26.53 19.28 -6.75
N LEU A 600 26.37 17.99 -6.45
CA LEU A 600 26.76 16.89 -7.36
C LEU A 600 25.97 16.89 -8.67
N CYS A 601 24.80 17.53 -8.71
CA CYS A 601 24.01 17.70 -9.93
C CYS A 601 24.59 18.74 -10.87
N ALA A 602 25.39 19.72 -10.37
CA ALA A 602 25.97 20.79 -11.16
C ALA A 602 26.82 20.26 -12.35
N PRO A 603 26.80 20.89 -13.51
CA PRO A 603 26.13 22.15 -13.87
C PRO A 603 24.69 22.01 -14.38
N ARG A 604 24.08 20.80 -14.24
CA ARG A 604 22.76 20.43 -14.79
C ARG A 604 21.64 21.07 -13.96
N PRO A 605 20.55 21.53 -14.60
CA PRO A 605 19.45 22.19 -13.92
C PRO A 605 18.71 21.29 -12.95
N VAL A 606 18.38 21.82 -11.76
CA VAL A 606 17.57 21.16 -10.72
C VAL A 606 16.38 22.04 -10.37
N PHE A 607 15.16 21.48 -10.48
CA PHE A 607 13.92 22.13 -10.07
C PHE A 607 13.42 21.49 -8.78
N ILE A 608 13.53 22.19 -7.66
CA ILE A 608 13.05 21.75 -6.34
C ILE A 608 11.68 22.35 -6.09
N SER A 609 10.71 21.55 -5.63
CA SER A 609 9.37 22.05 -5.35
C SER A 609 8.75 21.45 -4.08
N SER A 610 7.74 22.13 -3.55
CA SER A 610 6.92 21.70 -2.43
C SER A 610 5.54 22.36 -2.45
N GLY A 611 4.59 21.88 -1.65
CA GLY A 611 3.38 22.60 -1.27
C GLY A 611 3.65 23.64 -0.17
N THR A 612 2.59 24.26 0.34
CA THR A 612 2.69 25.19 1.47
C THR A 612 2.75 24.47 2.80
N PRO A 613 3.46 25.00 3.82
CA PRO A 613 3.53 24.38 5.14
C PRO A 613 2.16 24.21 5.82
N GLU A 614 1.19 25.06 5.46
CA GLU A 614 -0.17 25.07 6.00
C GLU A 614 -1.00 23.87 5.49
N VAL A 615 -0.73 23.39 4.27
CA VAL A 615 -1.48 22.34 3.59
C VAL A 615 -0.66 21.05 3.48
N GLU A 616 0.58 21.12 3.04
CA GLU A 616 1.47 19.96 2.92
C GLU A 616 2.01 19.51 4.30
N GLY A 617 2.10 20.46 5.24
CA GLY A 617 2.59 20.24 6.59
C GLY A 617 4.05 20.66 6.79
N LYS A 618 4.37 20.95 8.05
CA LYS A 618 5.71 21.40 8.47
C LYS A 618 6.74 20.25 8.52
N TRP A 619 6.31 19.02 8.37
CA TRP A 619 7.16 17.82 8.45
C TRP A 619 8.31 17.83 7.44
N LEU A 620 8.07 18.34 6.22
CA LEU A 620 9.05 18.33 5.15
C LEU A 620 10.21 19.34 5.29
N ASP A 621 10.08 20.33 6.17
CA ASP A 621 11.05 21.43 6.28
C ASP A 621 11.36 22.12 4.91
N ILE A 622 10.37 22.76 4.38
CA ILE A 622 10.44 23.41 3.06
C ILE A 622 11.60 24.41 2.98
N LYS A 623 11.84 25.17 4.06
CA LYS A 623 12.99 26.09 4.15
C LYS A 623 14.31 25.33 4.16
N GLY A 624 14.36 24.15 4.78
CA GLY A 624 15.54 23.28 4.73
C GLY A 624 15.88 22.80 3.32
N MET A 625 14.85 22.50 2.50
CA MET A 625 15.05 22.16 1.08
C MET A 625 15.52 23.36 0.26
N PHE A 626 14.96 24.53 0.50
CA PHE A 626 15.41 25.78 -0.12
C PHE A 626 16.88 26.07 0.19
N LEU A 627 17.30 25.93 1.46
CA LEU A 627 18.69 26.11 1.89
C LEU A 627 19.63 25.09 1.24
N GLY A 628 19.16 23.86 0.99
CA GLY A 628 19.91 22.88 0.20
C GLY A 628 20.26 23.41 -1.20
N GLY A 629 19.32 24.08 -1.85
CA GLY A 629 19.57 24.78 -3.12
C GLY A 629 20.51 25.98 -2.98
N VAL A 630 20.33 26.81 -1.94
CA VAL A 630 21.18 28.00 -1.68
C VAL A 630 22.64 27.60 -1.52
N TYR A 631 22.92 26.67 -0.61
CA TYR A 631 24.32 26.30 -0.28
C TYR A 631 25.02 25.49 -1.38
N ALA A 632 24.27 24.85 -2.28
CA ALA A 632 24.82 24.24 -3.49
C ALA A 632 25.31 25.29 -4.52
N GLY A 633 24.80 26.50 -4.45
CA GLY A 633 25.03 27.59 -5.44
C GLY A 633 26.49 27.90 -5.72
N SER A 634 27.37 27.79 -4.71
CA SER A 634 28.81 28.04 -4.87
C SER A 634 29.47 27.14 -5.94
N VAL A 635 29.04 25.90 -6.06
CA VAL A 635 29.53 24.96 -7.09
C VAL A 635 28.99 25.34 -8.48
N TYR A 636 27.72 25.70 -8.57
CA TYR A 636 27.14 26.16 -9.83
C TYR A 636 27.88 27.43 -10.36
N THR A 637 28.13 28.38 -9.47
CA THR A 637 28.90 29.58 -9.77
C THR A 637 30.33 29.27 -10.22
N LEU A 638 31.02 28.36 -9.52
CA LEU A 638 32.36 27.86 -9.90
C LEU A 638 32.38 27.29 -11.31
N LEU A 639 31.30 26.61 -11.71
CA LEU A 639 31.15 25.99 -13.03
C LEU A 639 30.56 26.94 -14.08
N GLY A 640 30.48 28.24 -13.79
CA GLY A 640 29.99 29.29 -14.71
C GLY A 640 28.48 29.25 -14.94
N LYS A 641 27.72 28.77 -13.95
CA LYS A 641 26.26 28.62 -13.98
C LYS A 641 25.61 29.56 -12.99
N LYS A 642 24.39 30.00 -13.29
CA LYS A 642 23.58 30.81 -12.38
C LYS A 642 23.02 29.90 -11.26
N ASP A 643 23.27 30.27 -10.02
CA ASP A 643 22.71 29.63 -8.84
C ASP A 643 21.22 30.00 -8.64
N LEU A 644 20.68 29.79 -7.44
CA LEU A 644 19.29 30.15 -7.10
C LEU A 644 19.03 31.66 -7.16
N GLY A 645 20.06 32.52 -7.05
CA GLY A 645 19.99 33.96 -7.14
C GLY A 645 19.47 34.67 -5.88
N VAL A 646 19.06 33.95 -4.86
CA VAL A 646 18.59 34.45 -3.57
C VAL A 646 19.10 33.56 -2.43
N THR A 647 19.37 34.15 -1.27
CA THR A 647 19.90 33.46 -0.10
C THR A 647 18.90 33.45 1.06
N ALA A 648 18.01 34.42 1.14
CA ALA A 648 16.95 34.47 2.17
C ALA A 648 15.70 33.75 1.67
N PHE A 649 15.09 32.98 2.56
CA PHE A 649 13.82 32.30 2.26
C PHE A 649 12.72 33.34 2.06
N PRO A 650 12.11 33.46 0.86
CA PRO A 650 11.11 34.47 0.58
C PRO A 650 9.83 34.30 1.40
N THR A 651 9.12 35.40 1.59
CA THR A 651 7.76 35.42 2.14
C THR A 651 6.72 35.42 1.02
N GLY A 652 5.59 34.76 1.21
CA GLY A 652 4.52 34.66 0.22
C GLY A 652 4.73 33.55 -0.81
N GLN A 653 4.17 33.71 -2.00
CA GLN A 653 4.25 32.71 -3.07
C GLN A 653 5.68 32.68 -3.66
N ILE A 654 6.31 31.51 -3.61
CA ILE A 654 7.70 31.32 -4.04
C ILE A 654 7.75 30.71 -5.43
N SER A 655 8.40 31.40 -6.38
CA SER A 655 8.65 30.92 -7.73
C SER A 655 9.95 31.50 -8.25
N ILE A 656 11.08 30.86 -7.92
CA ILE A 656 12.44 31.26 -8.30
C ILE A 656 12.92 30.34 -9.41
N LEU A 657 12.88 30.78 -10.66
CA LEU A 657 13.04 29.90 -11.82
C LEU A 657 14.17 30.34 -12.78
N ASP A 658 14.90 31.40 -12.48
CA ASP A 658 15.83 32.00 -13.43
C ASP A 658 17.22 31.34 -13.50
N GLY A 659 17.62 30.63 -12.43
CA GLY A 659 18.90 29.92 -12.33
C GLY A 659 18.84 28.50 -12.85
N GLU A 660 19.98 27.81 -12.82
CA GLU A 660 20.06 26.34 -12.97
C GLU A 660 19.57 25.60 -11.71
N ILE A 661 19.58 26.23 -10.54
CA ILE A 661 18.82 25.79 -9.38
C ILE A 661 17.52 26.61 -9.36
N ALA A 662 16.39 25.92 -9.42
CA ALA A 662 15.07 26.53 -9.30
C ALA A 662 14.37 26.04 -8.02
N PHE A 663 13.57 26.91 -7.41
CA PHE A 663 12.77 26.56 -6.25
C PHE A 663 11.36 27.14 -6.39
N ARG A 664 10.35 26.26 -6.23
CA ARG A 664 8.95 26.68 -6.31
C ARG A 664 8.11 26.08 -5.18
N GLN A 665 7.34 26.93 -4.53
CA GLN A 665 6.29 26.51 -3.59
C GLN A 665 4.93 26.74 -4.26
N HIS A 666 4.11 25.69 -4.36
CA HIS A 666 2.74 25.81 -4.89
C HIS A 666 1.72 25.89 -3.75
N GLU A 667 0.59 26.50 -4.02
CA GLU A 667 -0.57 26.44 -3.12
C GLU A 667 -1.16 25.04 -3.18
N GLY A 668 -1.14 24.32 -2.06
CA GLY A 668 -1.66 22.96 -1.97
C GLY A 668 -0.81 22.02 -1.14
N GLY A 669 -1.21 20.75 -1.14
CA GLY A 669 -0.62 19.70 -0.34
C GLY A 669 0.46 18.90 -1.06
N HIS A 670 0.60 17.65 -0.67
CA HIS A 670 1.66 16.73 -1.10
C HIS A 670 1.47 16.21 -2.53
N THR A 671 1.79 17.03 -3.53
CA THR A 671 1.64 16.74 -4.97
C THR A 671 2.61 17.56 -5.80
N VAL A 672 2.98 17.10 -7.00
CA VAL A 672 3.74 17.87 -7.98
C VAL A 672 2.84 18.49 -9.06
N THR A 673 1.58 18.12 -9.11
CA THR A 673 0.66 18.47 -10.21
C THR A 673 0.62 19.98 -10.53
N PRO A 674 0.53 20.91 -9.56
CA PRO A 674 0.52 22.36 -9.84
C PRO A 674 1.85 22.89 -10.37
N ASN A 675 2.93 22.15 -10.27
CA ASN A 675 4.27 22.57 -10.68
C ASN A 675 4.60 22.22 -12.14
N TRP A 676 3.87 21.28 -12.77
CA TRP A 676 4.15 20.83 -14.13
C TRP A 676 4.24 21.96 -15.17
N PRO A 677 3.32 22.93 -15.24
CA PRO A 677 3.43 24.02 -16.23
C PRO A 677 4.70 24.85 -16.07
N TYR A 678 5.10 25.11 -14.83
CA TYR A 678 6.29 25.88 -14.48
C TYR A 678 7.56 25.08 -14.78
N PHE A 679 7.57 23.81 -14.42
CA PHE A 679 8.69 22.91 -14.70
C PHE A 679 8.92 22.75 -16.21
N LEU A 680 7.88 22.48 -16.99
CA LEU A 680 8.03 22.30 -18.44
C LEU A 680 8.53 23.57 -19.13
N ASN A 681 8.09 24.75 -18.71
CA ASN A 681 8.59 26.03 -19.21
C ASN A 681 10.05 26.24 -18.77
N TYR A 682 10.42 25.89 -17.56
CA TYR A 682 11.79 25.90 -17.06
C TYR A 682 12.69 24.98 -17.89
N ALA A 683 12.32 23.73 -18.07
CA ALA A 683 13.08 22.73 -18.80
C ALA A 683 13.24 23.05 -20.30
N GLN A 684 12.23 23.68 -20.92
CA GLN A 684 12.25 24.06 -22.33
C GLN A 684 13.41 25.02 -22.66
N ARG A 685 13.93 25.79 -21.70
CA ARG A 685 15.09 26.66 -21.89
C ARG A 685 16.36 25.90 -22.26
N TYR A 686 16.48 24.65 -21.82
CA TYR A 686 17.64 23.78 -21.97
C TYR A 686 17.49 22.80 -23.13
N PHE A 687 16.27 22.61 -23.66
CA PHE A 687 15.95 21.64 -24.70
C PHE A 687 15.63 22.27 -26.05
N LYS A 688 16.40 23.32 -26.38
CA LYS A 688 16.32 23.99 -27.68
C LYS A 688 16.81 23.09 -28.81
#